data_5f649acbb9a4f14dca731b5e39fd03dc
#
_entry.id   5f649acbb9a4f14dca731b5e39fd03dc
#
_cell.length_a   1.000
_cell.length_b   1.000
_cell.length_c   1.000
_cell.angle_alpha   90.00
_cell.angle_beta   90.00
_cell.angle_gamma   90.00
#
_symmetry.space_group_name_H-M   'P 1'
#
loop_
_entity.id
_entity.type
_entity.pdbx_description
1 polymer ?
#
loop_
_entity_poly.entity_id
_entity_poly.type
_entity_poly.pdbx_seq_one_letter_code
_entity_poly.pdbx_strand_id
1 'polypeptide(L)'
;MPSIISGYNYDIFISYRQKDNKGDRWVSEFVDSLKTELESTFKEEISVYFDINPHDGLLETHDVDASLKDKLKCLVFIPIISRTYCDPKSFAWEHEFKSFIEQASQDQFGLKLKLPNGNVASRVLPVRIYDLDSADNKLCESVLGGVLRGVDFIYKSPGVNRPLLLREESPQDNLNHTNYRDQINKVSNAIKEIIYCLIPEPEKQVDLGQSQAIEPQVFRKPELDHKAGKSKRTYFTKYFFNRIPFIKRFIIPILSLFILLLIIIIIGLLNLLKFNKVNYGTTATYSNIPVESVLMDRTGQYPLFDISPDGTTIAYCSDKGIQIKSLSNFSTKILEGTLAATQIEFSPDGQFLAFSKGGINKIGISGSPISVVCKQGGICLSWGTDGNIYFSRGLGSEGIWRVSANGGEAEQLTYIIDSLGENAHTWPQLLSDTKTLLYTSLGPSTGSIDSKIVIQQLDTKERKVLVNNAIFGRYLSNGNLLYANNEGNIFILTFNLRKLKIVSDPEAVLSGVNTSTWSGAAFLSVSETGNLIFLPRIESPLSDYEVVDRSGQTIIEDSITLETLEMLGHGWSDLKMSPFGNYIAITGRTYGSTDIWLLNLESKNGERITFEPSEDEYAVWSPDGKYIAYTSSMAGTNRKILIQDLSIRGNPKHVLTWPRHIHLTDWSPDGKWFVALDYSSNNGMDLYAISINSNEIIPISTTQANEGSGQFSPDGKWLTYTSDQSGSTETYIVTFPELERKQQFLTGGKTGLSWGQSGKIIYFRDGDYLYAQKIDISNEIIKEKPVKLFQTQFMEFEVSPDGQKFYLRRININRPNPPLYLITNWFQELETKIDY
;
A
#
# COMPACT_ATOMS: atom_id res chain seq x y z
N MET A 1 -28.66 29.29 10.44
CA MET A 1 -27.89 30.27 9.67
C MET A 1 -28.27 30.18 8.20
N PRO A 2 -28.15 31.23 7.38
CA PRO A 2 -28.36 31.13 5.94
C PRO A 2 -27.23 30.31 5.30
N SER A 3 -27.47 29.78 4.12
CA SER A 3 -26.48 29.08 3.32
C SER A 3 -25.26 29.97 3.02
N ILE A 4 -24.09 29.35 2.84
CA ILE A 4 -22.83 30.00 2.42
C ILE A 4 -22.94 30.62 1.02
N ILE A 5 -23.93 30.22 0.23
CA ILE A 5 -24.21 30.78 -1.11
C ILE A 5 -25.48 31.60 -1.07
N SER A 6 -25.38 32.86 -1.47
CA SER A 6 -26.53 33.79 -1.51
C SER A 6 -27.62 33.25 -2.46
N GLY A 7 -28.87 33.32 -2.01
CA GLY A 7 -30.04 32.81 -2.75
C GLY A 7 -30.50 31.40 -2.33
N TYR A 8 -29.76 30.75 -1.44
CA TYR A 8 -30.13 29.48 -0.82
C TYR A 8 -30.38 29.67 0.67
N ASN A 9 -31.31 28.89 1.24
CA ASN A 9 -31.68 29.00 2.65
C ASN A 9 -30.86 28.08 3.54
N TYR A 10 -30.44 26.92 3.01
CA TYR A 10 -29.63 25.94 3.69
C TYR A 10 -28.55 25.42 2.74
N ASP A 11 -27.43 24.93 3.29
CA ASP A 11 -26.42 24.23 2.50
C ASP A 11 -26.85 22.79 2.27
N ILE A 12 -27.43 22.16 3.29
CA ILE A 12 -27.85 20.77 3.28
C ILE A 12 -29.28 20.64 3.76
N PHE A 13 -30.08 19.84 3.04
CA PHE A 13 -31.41 19.39 3.46
C PHE A 13 -31.41 17.88 3.60
N ILE A 14 -31.78 17.34 4.78
CA ILE A 14 -31.90 15.92 5.05
C ILE A 14 -33.37 15.52 5.07
N SER A 15 -33.75 14.66 4.08
CA SER A 15 -35.10 14.14 3.91
C SER A 15 -35.20 12.69 4.38
N TYR A 16 -36.20 12.35 5.17
CA TYR A 16 -36.38 11.00 5.72
C TYR A 16 -37.83 10.70 6.08
N ARG A 17 -38.12 9.41 6.24
CA ARG A 17 -39.43 8.99 6.81
C ARG A 17 -39.35 8.98 8.33
N GLN A 18 -40.29 9.62 9.00
CA GLN A 18 -40.37 9.65 10.48
C GLN A 18 -40.35 8.23 11.10
N LYS A 19 -40.86 7.22 10.38
CA LYS A 19 -40.80 5.82 10.82
C LYS A 19 -39.37 5.32 10.98
N ASP A 20 -38.45 5.83 10.17
CA ASP A 20 -37.02 5.41 10.16
C ASP A 20 -36.23 6.05 11.31
N ASN A 21 -36.80 7.05 11.99
CA ASN A 21 -36.20 7.66 13.20
C ASN A 21 -36.92 7.25 14.51
N LYS A 22 -37.82 6.25 14.46
CA LYS A 22 -38.46 5.69 15.64
C LYS A 22 -37.59 4.56 16.24
N GLY A 23 -37.58 4.45 17.55
CA GLY A 23 -36.77 3.46 18.28
C GLY A 23 -35.34 3.94 18.51
N ASP A 24 -34.39 3.49 17.73
CA ASP A 24 -32.95 3.80 17.90
C ASP A 24 -32.55 5.25 17.55
N ARG A 25 -33.47 6.06 17.06
CA ARG A 25 -33.25 7.46 16.67
C ARG A 25 -32.12 7.64 15.66
N TRP A 26 -31.96 6.65 14.76
CA TRP A 26 -30.85 6.52 13.83
C TRP A 26 -30.59 7.81 13.00
N VAL A 27 -31.65 8.42 12.48
CA VAL A 27 -31.50 9.64 11.67
C VAL A 27 -30.99 10.80 12.51
N SER A 28 -31.43 10.93 13.76
CA SER A 28 -30.92 11.97 14.68
C SER A 28 -29.43 11.76 14.98
N GLU A 29 -29.00 10.52 15.27
CA GLU A 29 -27.57 10.19 15.48
C GLU A 29 -26.73 10.44 14.22
N PHE A 30 -27.28 10.14 13.05
CA PHE A 30 -26.63 10.43 11.77
C PHE A 30 -26.43 11.94 11.57
N VAL A 31 -27.44 12.75 11.84
CA VAL A 31 -27.34 14.21 11.68
C VAL A 31 -26.33 14.82 12.64
N ASP A 32 -26.32 14.37 13.90
CA ASP A 32 -25.37 14.85 14.91
C ASP A 32 -23.93 14.47 14.56
N SER A 33 -23.71 13.24 14.11
CA SER A 33 -22.40 12.76 13.64
C SER A 33 -21.93 13.51 12.38
N LEU A 34 -22.85 13.75 11.43
CA LEU A 34 -22.54 14.50 10.22
C LEU A 34 -22.19 15.97 10.52
N LYS A 35 -22.93 16.64 11.39
CA LYS A 35 -22.61 18.03 11.80
C LYS A 35 -21.23 18.13 12.42
N THR A 36 -20.88 17.23 13.33
CA THR A 36 -19.55 17.17 13.95
C THR A 36 -18.44 16.99 12.90
N GLU A 37 -18.67 16.14 11.89
CA GLU A 37 -17.69 15.92 10.83
C GLU A 37 -17.59 17.11 9.86
N LEU A 38 -18.71 17.80 9.57
CA LEU A 38 -18.71 19.01 8.75
C LEU A 38 -17.96 20.16 9.42
N GLU A 39 -18.08 20.35 10.75
CA GLU A 39 -17.31 21.34 11.52
C GLU A 39 -15.80 21.11 11.41
N SER A 40 -15.35 19.86 11.31
CA SER A 40 -13.94 19.53 11.09
C SER A 40 -13.49 19.68 9.62
N THR A 41 -14.41 19.58 8.68
CA THR A 41 -14.15 19.52 7.23
C THR A 41 -14.15 20.89 6.56
N PHE A 42 -14.96 21.86 7.07
CA PHE A 42 -15.14 23.20 6.52
C PHE A 42 -14.62 24.27 7.49
N LYS A 43 -14.16 25.39 6.93
CA LYS A 43 -13.79 26.58 7.73
C LYS A 43 -15.01 27.44 8.08
N GLU A 44 -16.00 27.44 7.21
CA GLU A 44 -17.27 28.09 7.34
C GLU A 44 -18.27 27.13 8.00
N GLU A 45 -19.21 27.68 8.76
CA GLU A 45 -20.28 26.87 9.35
C GLU A 45 -21.33 26.49 8.30
N ILE A 46 -21.51 25.18 8.11
CA ILE A 46 -22.44 24.59 7.13
C ILE A 46 -23.83 24.46 7.74
N SER A 47 -24.82 25.09 7.12
CA SER A 47 -26.18 25.05 7.56
C SER A 47 -26.92 23.79 7.15
N VAL A 48 -27.39 23.00 8.13
CA VAL A 48 -28.09 21.72 7.89
C VAL A 48 -29.55 21.85 8.35
N TYR A 49 -30.48 21.67 7.42
CA TYR A 49 -31.90 21.54 7.76
C TYR A 49 -32.27 20.08 8.02
N PHE A 50 -32.88 19.82 9.14
CA PHE A 50 -33.37 18.53 9.59
C PHE A 50 -34.60 18.73 10.45
N ASP A 51 -35.75 18.15 10.05
CA ASP A 51 -37.00 18.29 10.77
C ASP A 51 -37.15 17.22 11.86
N ILE A 52 -36.96 17.64 13.13
CA ILE A 52 -37.07 16.75 14.30
C ILE A 52 -38.52 16.58 14.73
N ASN A 53 -39.39 17.56 14.45
CA ASN A 53 -40.75 17.65 14.97
C ASN A 53 -41.79 17.58 13.85
N PRO A 54 -42.76 16.64 13.86
CA PRO A 54 -43.84 16.63 12.91
C PRO A 54 -44.76 17.86 12.98
N HIS A 55 -44.58 18.72 14.00
CA HIS A 55 -45.32 19.93 14.23
C HIS A 55 -44.42 21.15 14.39
N ASP A 56 -43.31 21.22 13.62
CA ASP A 56 -42.27 22.27 13.73
C ASP A 56 -42.83 23.69 13.62
N GLY A 57 -43.61 24.12 14.61
CA GLY A 57 -44.15 25.45 14.78
C GLY A 57 -45.09 25.93 13.66
N LEU A 58 -45.43 25.10 12.70
CA LEU A 58 -46.41 25.38 11.68
C LEU A 58 -47.81 25.28 12.29
N LEU A 59 -48.43 26.42 12.51
CA LEU A 59 -49.83 26.47 12.87
C LEU A 59 -50.68 25.96 11.70
N GLU A 60 -51.85 25.41 11.96
CA GLU A 60 -52.82 24.94 10.94
C GLU A 60 -53.19 26.02 9.88
N THR A 61 -52.77 27.25 10.10
CA THR A 61 -52.98 28.41 9.21
C THR A 61 -51.79 28.64 8.24
N HIS A 62 -50.69 27.91 8.37
CA HIS A 62 -49.52 28.08 7.51
C HIS A 62 -49.64 27.27 6.22
N ASP A 63 -49.29 27.89 5.09
CA ASP A 63 -49.11 27.19 3.79
C ASP A 63 -47.87 26.30 3.87
N VAL A 64 -48.11 25.00 4.10
CA VAL A 64 -47.06 23.99 4.24
C VAL A 64 -46.25 23.86 2.95
N ASP A 65 -46.92 23.89 1.79
CA ASP A 65 -46.28 23.73 0.49
C ASP A 65 -45.36 24.91 0.16
N ALA A 66 -45.80 26.14 0.45
CA ALA A 66 -44.97 27.34 0.22
C ALA A 66 -43.75 27.36 1.16
N SER A 67 -43.94 27.02 2.43
CA SER A 67 -42.88 26.93 3.42
C SER A 67 -41.86 25.85 3.10
N LEU A 68 -42.31 24.68 2.60
CA LEU A 68 -41.44 23.59 2.20
C LEU A 68 -40.63 23.95 0.96
N LYS A 69 -41.22 24.53 -0.07
CA LYS A 69 -40.51 25.01 -1.27
C LYS A 69 -39.37 25.97 -0.94
N ASP A 70 -39.53 26.78 0.06
CA ASP A 70 -38.51 27.73 0.50
C ASP A 70 -37.37 27.01 1.24
N LYS A 71 -37.68 25.99 2.08
CA LYS A 71 -36.72 25.17 2.80
C LYS A 71 -35.93 24.26 1.83
N LEU A 72 -36.52 23.84 0.70
CA LEU A 72 -35.89 23.04 -0.35
C LEU A 72 -34.89 23.83 -1.23
N LYS A 73 -34.78 25.16 -1.04
CA LYS A 73 -33.68 25.95 -1.62
C LYS A 73 -32.38 25.65 -0.89
N CYS A 74 -31.80 24.50 -1.15
CA CYS A 74 -30.55 24.03 -0.54
C CYS A 74 -29.54 23.64 -1.63
N LEU A 75 -28.25 23.59 -1.23
CA LEU A 75 -27.16 23.24 -2.15
C LEU A 75 -27.08 21.72 -2.37
N VAL A 76 -27.23 20.94 -1.30
CA VAL A 76 -27.14 19.48 -1.31
C VAL A 76 -28.40 18.89 -0.65
N PHE A 77 -28.98 17.89 -1.27
CA PHE A 77 -30.14 17.16 -0.74
C PHE A 77 -29.74 15.72 -0.41
N ILE A 78 -29.98 15.30 0.84
CA ILE A 78 -29.62 13.97 1.34
C ILE A 78 -30.89 13.20 1.69
N PRO A 79 -31.41 12.33 0.79
CA PRO A 79 -32.49 11.42 1.13
C PRO A 79 -31.95 10.21 1.91
N ILE A 80 -32.54 9.94 3.07
CA ILE A 80 -32.28 8.70 3.84
C ILE A 80 -33.18 7.61 3.29
N ILE A 81 -32.61 6.77 2.43
CA ILE A 81 -33.39 5.80 1.65
C ILE A 81 -33.55 4.48 2.42
N SER A 82 -34.82 4.18 2.70
CA SER A 82 -35.30 2.93 3.27
C SER A 82 -36.43 2.36 2.38
N ARG A 83 -36.89 1.15 2.65
CA ARG A 83 -38.08 0.57 2.02
C ARG A 83 -39.32 1.45 2.24
N THR A 84 -39.43 2.11 3.39
CA THR A 84 -40.56 2.99 3.69
C THR A 84 -40.45 4.34 3.01
N TYR A 85 -39.20 4.78 2.71
CA TYR A 85 -38.95 6.01 1.94
C TYR A 85 -39.39 5.88 0.48
N CYS A 86 -39.20 4.69 -0.13
CA CYS A 86 -39.56 4.37 -1.53
C CYS A 86 -41.09 4.21 -1.74
N ASP A 87 -41.94 4.77 -0.87
CA ASP A 87 -43.39 4.81 -1.06
C ASP A 87 -43.79 6.08 -1.83
N PRO A 88 -44.26 5.97 -3.10
CA PRO A 88 -44.66 7.14 -3.90
C PRO A 88 -45.78 8.01 -3.28
N LYS A 89 -46.52 7.50 -2.32
CA LYS A 89 -47.58 8.23 -1.59
C LYS A 89 -47.03 8.92 -0.33
N SER A 90 -45.74 8.76 -0.02
CA SER A 90 -45.19 9.40 1.17
C SER A 90 -44.91 10.87 0.93
N PHE A 91 -45.06 11.69 1.99
CA PHE A 91 -44.77 13.10 1.96
C PHE A 91 -43.28 13.35 1.56
N ALA A 92 -42.33 12.65 2.18
CA ALA A 92 -40.91 12.80 1.89
C ALA A 92 -40.58 12.46 0.42
N TRP A 93 -41.26 11.48 -0.20
CA TRP A 93 -41.07 11.14 -1.60
C TRP A 93 -41.66 12.19 -2.55
N GLU A 94 -42.94 12.54 -2.36
CA GLU A 94 -43.67 13.35 -3.33
C GLU A 94 -43.34 14.85 -3.16
N HIS A 95 -43.33 15.34 -1.95
CA HIS A 95 -43.19 16.78 -1.68
C HIS A 95 -41.75 17.23 -1.40
N GLU A 96 -40.88 16.36 -0.94
CA GLU A 96 -39.46 16.73 -0.68
C GLU A 96 -38.57 16.26 -1.82
N PHE A 97 -38.47 14.95 -2.06
CA PHE A 97 -37.51 14.35 -3.00
C PHE A 97 -37.75 14.77 -4.46
N LYS A 98 -38.96 14.54 -4.97
CA LYS A 98 -39.32 14.95 -6.34
C LYS A 98 -39.28 16.47 -6.51
N SER A 99 -39.80 17.23 -5.54
CA SER A 99 -39.82 18.69 -5.61
C SER A 99 -38.42 19.27 -5.63
N PHE A 100 -37.47 18.72 -4.84
CA PHE A 100 -36.07 19.15 -4.89
C PHE A 100 -35.48 18.89 -6.28
N ILE A 101 -35.69 17.69 -6.86
CA ILE A 101 -35.13 17.34 -8.19
C ILE A 101 -35.66 18.29 -9.26
N GLU A 102 -36.96 18.60 -9.24
CA GLU A 102 -37.55 19.54 -10.15
C GLU A 102 -36.98 20.95 -10.01
N GLN A 103 -36.91 21.45 -8.76
CA GLN A 103 -36.37 22.77 -8.45
C GLN A 103 -34.88 22.90 -8.79
N ALA A 104 -34.05 21.91 -8.42
CA ALA A 104 -32.63 21.90 -8.68
C ALA A 104 -32.29 21.73 -10.18
N SER A 105 -33.16 21.09 -10.95
CA SER A 105 -32.99 20.98 -12.41
C SER A 105 -33.21 22.31 -13.14
N GLN A 106 -33.90 23.26 -12.53
CA GLN A 106 -34.25 24.57 -13.12
C GLN A 106 -33.47 25.75 -12.50
N ASP A 107 -32.68 25.52 -11.43
CA ASP A 107 -31.91 26.58 -10.80
C ASP A 107 -30.59 26.87 -11.55
N GLN A 108 -29.84 27.87 -11.09
CA GLN A 108 -28.60 28.34 -11.75
C GLN A 108 -27.49 27.32 -11.81
N PHE A 109 -27.49 26.29 -10.97
CA PHE A 109 -26.43 25.27 -10.90
C PHE A 109 -26.83 23.97 -11.60
N GLY A 110 -28.12 23.71 -11.74
CA GLY A 110 -28.63 22.43 -12.23
C GLY A 110 -28.50 21.29 -11.21
N LEU A 111 -29.10 20.14 -11.53
CA LEU A 111 -29.06 18.96 -10.67
C LEU A 111 -27.69 18.24 -10.71
N LYS A 112 -26.99 18.30 -11.85
CA LYS A 112 -25.71 17.62 -12.09
C LYS A 112 -24.60 18.63 -12.30
N LEU A 113 -23.50 18.47 -11.57
CA LEU A 113 -22.36 19.36 -11.55
C LEU A 113 -21.14 18.68 -12.18
N LYS A 114 -20.39 19.43 -12.97
CA LYS A 114 -19.09 18.94 -13.49
C LYS A 114 -17.99 19.33 -12.49
N LEU A 115 -17.42 18.35 -11.80
CA LEU A 115 -16.35 18.55 -10.83
C LEU A 115 -15.04 18.96 -11.52
N PRO A 116 -14.09 19.61 -10.80
CA PRO A 116 -12.76 19.99 -11.33
C PRO A 116 -11.94 18.81 -11.84
N ASN A 117 -12.16 17.62 -11.31
CA ASN A 117 -11.52 16.36 -11.76
C ASN A 117 -12.14 15.78 -13.04
N GLY A 118 -13.18 16.44 -13.63
CA GLY A 118 -13.88 16.02 -14.83
C GLY A 118 -15.09 15.10 -14.60
N ASN A 119 -15.27 14.58 -13.40
CA ASN A 119 -16.42 13.76 -13.03
C ASN A 119 -17.71 14.58 -12.93
N VAL A 120 -18.84 13.88 -13.03
CA VAL A 120 -20.16 14.50 -12.84
C VAL A 120 -20.75 14.05 -11.50
N ALA A 121 -20.92 14.99 -10.59
CA ALA A 121 -21.62 14.78 -9.31
C ALA A 121 -23.08 15.17 -9.39
N SER A 122 -23.93 14.58 -8.56
CA SER A 122 -25.32 15.01 -8.35
C SER A 122 -25.43 15.81 -7.06
N ARG A 123 -26.28 16.82 -7.04
CA ARG A 123 -26.64 17.55 -5.81
C ARG A 123 -27.56 16.73 -4.90
N VAL A 124 -28.04 15.57 -5.36
CA VAL A 124 -28.68 14.55 -4.52
C VAL A 124 -27.64 13.53 -4.12
N LEU A 125 -27.43 13.37 -2.81
CA LEU A 125 -26.51 12.40 -2.20
C LEU A 125 -27.31 11.36 -1.40
N PRO A 126 -27.72 10.23 -2.00
CA PRO A 126 -28.52 9.21 -1.32
C PRO A 126 -27.75 8.52 -0.19
N VAL A 127 -28.34 8.36 0.98
CA VAL A 127 -27.87 7.57 2.10
C VAL A 127 -28.78 6.38 2.28
N ARG A 128 -28.32 5.16 2.02
CA ARG A 128 -29.12 3.93 2.11
C ARG A 128 -28.94 3.27 3.47
N ILE A 129 -30.04 2.95 4.14
CA ILE A 129 -30.05 2.30 5.45
C ILE A 129 -30.61 0.88 5.44
N TYR A 130 -31.10 0.42 4.29
CA TYR A 130 -31.55 -0.95 4.02
C TYR A 130 -31.23 -1.32 2.58
N ASP A 131 -30.99 -2.61 2.32
CA ASP A 131 -31.02 -3.14 0.97
C ASP A 131 -32.42 -3.05 0.39
N LEU A 132 -32.49 -2.45 -0.78
CA LEU A 132 -33.73 -2.28 -1.53
C LEU A 132 -33.94 -3.46 -2.48
N ASP A 133 -35.18 -3.78 -2.74
CA ASP A 133 -35.50 -4.70 -3.83
C ASP A 133 -35.33 -4.06 -5.22
N SER A 134 -35.45 -4.85 -6.28
CA SER A 134 -35.29 -4.36 -7.64
C SER A 134 -36.34 -3.35 -8.08
N ALA A 135 -37.54 -3.36 -7.49
CA ALA A 135 -38.63 -2.44 -7.80
C ALA A 135 -38.37 -1.07 -7.17
N ASP A 136 -37.95 -1.04 -5.91
CA ASP A 136 -37.58 0.17 -5.18
C ASP A 136 -36.33 0.84 -5.78
N ASN A 137 -35.33 0.05 -6.18
CA ASN A 137 -34.16 0.57 -6.88
C ASN A 137 -34.56 1.26 -8.21
N LYS A 138 -35.34 0.59 -9.05
CA LYS A 138 -35.84 1.18 -10.32
C LYS A 138 -36.69 2.43 -10.11
N LEU A 139 -37.46 2.47 -9.02
CA LEU A 139 -38.27 3.63 -8.70
C LEU A 139 -37.36 4.85 -8.36
N CYS A 140 -36.34 4.66 -7.53
CA CYS A 140 -35.36 5.71 -7.24
C CYS A 140 -34.59 6.15 -8.50
N GLU A 141 -34.16 5.22 -9.33
CA GLU A 141 -33.42 5.49 -10.57
C GLU A 141 -34.28 6.27 -11.58
N SER A 142 -35.56 5.98 -11.64
CA SER A 142 -36.49 6.69 -12.53
C SER A 142 -36.64 8.17 -12.19
N VAL A 143 -36.57 8.50 -10.89
CA VAL A 143 -36.68 9.88 -10.38
C VAL A 143 -35.34 10.62 -10.50
N LEU A 144 -34.23 9.94 -10.23
CA LEU A 144 -32.88 10.52 -10.34
C LEU A 144 -32.38 10.67 -11.79
N GLY A 145 -33.04 10.04 -12.74
CA GLY A 145 -32.62 10.01 -14.15
C GLY A 145 -31.24 9.34 -14.34
N GLY A 146 -30.95 8.30 -13.58
CA GLY A 146 -29.68 7.54 -13.62
C GLY A 146 -29.60 6.48 -12.52
N VAL A 147 -28.50 5.72 -12.51
CA VAL A 147 -28.26 4.65 -11.53
C VAL A 147 -28.22 5.20 -10.10
N LEU A 148 -28.92 4.52 -9.19
CA LEU A 148 -28.93 4.88 -7.77
C LEU A 148 -27.55 4.59 -7.14
N ARG A 149 -26.71 5.61 -7.05
CA ARG A 149 -25.44 5.59 -6.31
C ARG A 149 -25.60 6.40 -5.02
N GLY A 150 -25.13 5.85 -3.91
CA GLY A 150 -25.23 6.50 -2.61
C GLY A 150 -24.23 5.90 -1.62
N VAL A 151 -24.26 6.43 -0.41
CA VAL A 151 -23.44 5.91 0.70
C VAL A 151 -24.28 4.91 1.51
N ASP A 152 -23.74 3.71 1.74
CA ASP A 152 -24.42 2.62 2.43
C ASP A 152 -24.16 2.64 3.94
N PHE A 153 -25.23 2.82 4.71
CA PHE A 153 -25.25 2.60 6.15
C PHE A 153 -26.08 1.36 6.48
N ILE A 154 -25.69 0.24 5.89
CA ILE A 154 -26.44 -1.02 5.97
C ILE A 154 -25.57 -2.04 6.71
N TYR A 155 -26.13 -2.55 7.81
CA TYR A 155 -25.55 -3.71 8.48
C TYR A 155 -26.03 -4.98 7.80
N LYS A 156 -25.08 -5.78 7.26
CA LYS A 156 -25.38 -7.02 6.54
C LYS A 156 -24.74 -8.21 7.26
N SER A 157 -25.59 -9.10 7.76
CA SER A 157 -25.22 -10.40 8.29
C SER A 157 -26.21 -11.44 7.74
N PRO A 158 -25.89 -12.73 7.71
CA PRO A 158 -26.83 -13.75 7.22
C PRO A 158 -28.18 -13.65 7.93
N GLY A 159 -29.25 -13.33 7.13
CA GLY A 159 -30.60 -13.13 7.65
C GLY A 159 -30.89 -11.77 8.28
N VAL A 160 -29.93 -10.83 8.31
CA VAL A 160 -30.07 -9.50 8.89
C VAL A 160 -29.89 -8.44 7.83
N ASN A 161 -30.84 -7.48 7.76
CA ASN A 161 -30.78 -6.30 6.90
C ASN A 161 -31.41 -5.13 7.68
N ARG A 162 -30.58 -4.29 8.27
CA ARG A 162 -30.99 -3.18 9.13
C ARG A 162 -29.98 -2.01 9.03
N PRO A 163 -30.34 -0.81 9.56
CA PRO A 163 -29.38 0.28 9.63
C PRO A 163 -28.12 -0.11 10.43
N LEU A 164 -26.99 0.40 9.98
CA LEU A 164 -25.72 0.34 10.71
C LEU A 164 -25.77 1.38 11.85
N LEU A 165 -25.52 0.97 13.08
CA LEU A 165 -25.61 1.83 14.27
C LEU A 165 -24.21 2.40 14.63
N LEU A 166 -24.19 3.62 15.19
CA LEU A 166 -22.98 4.26 15.69
C LEU A 166 -22.23 3.45 16.76
N ARG A 167 -22.95 2.71 17.59
CA ARG A 167 -22.44 1.88 18.68
C ARG A 167 -22.00 0.49 18.23
N GLU A 168 -22.10 0.15 16.97
CA GLU A 168 -21.67 -1.16 16.44
C GLU A 168 -20.20 -1.11 16.13
N GLU A 169 -19.40 -1.54 17.10
CA GLU A 169 -17.95 -1.52 17.05
C GLU A 169 -17.35 -2.74 16.34
N SER A 170 -18.13 -3.81 16.07
CA SER A 170 -17.64 -5.02 15.42
C SER A 170 -18.06 -5.10 13.94
N PRO A 171 -17.18 -4.72 12.99
CA PRO A 171 -17.42 -4.91 11.55
C PRO A 171 -17.49 -6.40 11.14
N GLN A 172 -17.03 -7.32 12.01
CA GLN A 172 -16.87 -8.74 11.69
C GLN A 172 -18.20 -9.47 11.49
N ASP A 173 -19.24 -9.03 12.19
CA ASP A 173 -20.60 -9.54 12.01
C ASP A 173 -21.33 -8.89 10.82
N ASN A 174 -20.74 -7.88 10.20
CA ASN A 174 -21.32 -7.17 9.07
C ASN A 174 -20.65 -7.64 7.76
N LEU A 175 -21.39 -8.29 6.89
CA LEU A 175 -20.90 -8.84 5.61
C LEU A 175 -20.19 -7.79 4.71
N ASN A 176 -20.47 -6.51 4.90
CA ASN A 176 -19.84 -5.42 4.15
C ASN A 176 -18.62 -4.83 4.87
N HIS A 177 -18.30 -5.27 6.07
CA HIS A 177 -17.21 -4.71 6.90
C HIS A 177 -17.23 -3.16 6.95
N THR A 178 -18.44 -2.59 7.01
CA THR A 178 -18.65 -1.15 6.88
C THR A 178 -18.68 -0.52 8.25
N ASN A 179 -17.76 0.42 8.54
CA ASN A 179 -17.76 1.18 9.78
C ASN A 179 -18.66 2.42 9.62
N TYR A 180 -19.47 2.72 10.63
CA TYR A 180 -20.38 3.88 10.64
C TYR A 180 -19.62 5.21 10.43
N ARG A 181 -18.50 5.40 11.11
CA ARG A 181 -17.68 6.62 11.02
C ARG A 181 -17.09 6.84 9.63
N ASP A 182 -16.65 5.78 8.97
CA ASP A 182 -16.12 5.86 7.60
C ASP A 182 -17.20 6.29 6.59
N GLN A 183 -18.44 5.86 6.82
CA GLN A 183 -19.53 6.29 5.96
C GLN A 183 -19.90 7.76 6.20
N ILE A 184 -19.84 8.27 7.46
CA ILE A 184 -19.99 9.70 7.76
C ILE A 184 -18.93 10.52 7.04
N ASN A 185 -17.65 10.08 7.07
CA ASN A 185 -16.55 10.75 6.38
C ASN A 185 -16.75 10.77 4.86
N LYS A 186 -17.25 9.66 4.26
CA LYS A 186 -17.61 9.63 2.83
C LYS A 186 -18.70 10.64 2.48
N VAL A 187 -19.74 10.74 3.32
CA VAL A 187 -20.81 11.72 3.13
C VAL A 187 -20.26 13.15 3.22
N SER A 188 -19.45 13.46 4.24
CA SER A 188 -18.84 14.78 4.44
C SER A 188 -17.92 15.17 3.28
N ASN A 189 -17.08 14.25 2.79
CA ASN A 189 -16.20 14.49 1.63
C ASN A 189 -17.01 14.72 0.34
N ALA A 190 -18.06 13.94 0.09
CA ALA A 190 -18.92 14.14 -1.08
C ALA A 190 -19.63 15.51 -1.03
N ILE A 191 -20.09 15.93 0.15
CA ILE A 191 -20.66 17.27 0.37
C ILE A 191 -19.61 18.35 0.06
N LYS A 192 -18.38 18.15 0.54
CA LYS A 192 -17.27 19.09 0.32
C LYS A 192 -16.99 19.28 -1.17
N GLU A 193 -16.91 18.21 -1.95
CA GLU A 193 -16.69 18.27 -3.39
C GLU A 193 -17.83 19.04 -4.10
N ILE A 194 -19.08 18.77 -3.72
CA ILE A 194 -20.25 19.43 -4.30
C ILE A 194 -20.24 20.93 -3.97
N ILE A 195 -20.08 21.29 -2.69
CA ILE A 195 -20.12 22.68 -2.23
C ILE A 195 -18.99 23.52 -2.83
N TYR A 196 -17.75 23.01 -2.83
CA TYR A 196 -16.62 23.74 -3.43
C TYR A 196 -16.76 23.91 -4.96
N CYS A 197 -17.47 23.01 -5.63
CA CYS A 197 -17.78 23.19 -7.05
C CYS A 197 -18.81 24.31 -7.31
N LEU A 198 -19.63 24.64 -6.29
CA LEU A 198 -20.69 25.67 -6.36
C LEU A 198 -20.21 27.06 -5.98
N ILE A 199 -19.09 27.19 -5.25
CA ILE A 199 -18.50 28.48 -4.85
C ILE A 199 -17.71 29.04 -6.05
N PRO A 200 -18.04 30.24 -6.58
CA PRO A 200 -17.25 30.87 -7.63
C PRO A 200 -15.81 31.13 -7.16
N GLU A 201 -14.81 30.79 -7.97
CA GLU A 201 -13.44 31.26 -7.71
C GLU A 201 -13.44 32.81 -7.62
N PRO A 202 -12.79 33.41 -6.61
CA PRO A 202 -12.65 34.86 -6.56
C PRO A 202 -11.88 35.31 -7.80
N GLU A 203 -12.48 36.20 -8.60
CA GLU A 203 -11.82 36.82 -9.75
C GLU A 203 -10.48 37.40 -9.30
N LYS A 204 -9.38 36.85 -9.83
CA LYS A 204 -8.06 37.45 -9.72
C LYS A 204 -8.12 38.83 -10.39
N GLN A 205 -8.16 39.90 -9.62
CA GLN A 205 -7.89 41.25 -10.12
C GLN A 205 -6.53 41.21 -10.83
N VAL A 206 -6.57 41.26 -12.14
CA VAL A 206 -5.39 41.47 -12.97
C VAL A 206 -5.00 42.94 -12.81
N ASP A 207 -3.97 43.18 -12.01
CA ASP A 207 -3.30 44.48 -11.93
C ASP A 207 -2.66 44.80 -13.30
N LEU A 208 -3.28 45.69 -14.02
CA LEU A 208 -2.80 46.19 -15.30
C LEU A 208 -1.57 47.10 -15.10
N GLY A 209 -0.46 46.52 -14.76
CA GLY A 209 0.85 47.16 -14.86
C GLY A 209 1.32 47.15 -16.32
N GLN A 210 1.36 48.30 -16.92
CA GLN A 210 1.91 48.58 -18.27
C GLN A 210 3.32 47.93 -18.41
N SER A 211 3.46 46.93 -19.28
CA SER A 211 4.77 46.61 -19.88
C SER A 211 4.61 46.47 -21.39
N GLN A 212 5.46 47.25 -22.04
CA GLN A 212 5.53 47.48 -23.46
C GLN A 212 5.66 46.20 -24.27
N ALA A 213 4.92 46.14 -25.35
CA ALA A 213 5.00 45.10 -26.38
C ALA A 213 6.41 45.03 -26.96
N ILE A 214 7.04 43.89 -26.88
CA ILE A 214 8.20 43.52 -27.71
C ILE A 214 7.68 42.55 -28.76
N GLU A 215 7.64 43.00 -30.01
CA GLU A 215 7.35 42.17 -31.17
C GLU A 215 8.38 41.05 -31.31
N PRO A 216 7.98 39.82 -31.68
CA PRO A 216 8.94 38.76 -31.98
C PRO A 216 9.57 39.00 -33.38
N GLN A 217 10.85 39.19 -33.38
CA GLN A 217 11.64 39.21 -34.60
C GLN A 217 11.65 37.85 -35.29
N VAL A 218 11.12 37.80 -36.49
CA VAL A 218 11.19 36.67 -37.42
C VAL A 218 12.64 36.52 -37.90
N PHE A 219 13.31 35.46 -37.45
CA PHE A 219 14.58 35.03 -38.04
C PHE A 219 14.35 34.43 -39.42
N ARG A 220 14.77 35.18 -40.48
CA ARG A 220 14.91 34.69 -41.85
C ARG A 220 16.14 33.76 -41.92
N LYS A 221 15.95 32.57 -42.48
CA LYS A 221 17.04 31.68 -42.92
C LYS A 221 17.83 32.34 -44.05
N PRO A 222 19.16 32.24 -44.07
CA PRO A 222 19.95 32.64 -45.22
C PRO A 222 19.81 31.61 -46.35
N GLU A 223 19.50 32.10 -47.55
CA GLU A 223 19.63 31.36 -48.80
C GLU A 223 21.12 31.12 -49.08
N LEU A 224 21.51 29.89 -49.28
CA LEU A 224 22.82 29.50 -49.80
C LEU A 224 22.70 29.26 -51.28
N ASP A 225 23.30 30.19 -52.01
CA ASP A 225 23.54 30.16 -53.46
C ASP A 225 24.44 28.97 -53.84
N HIS A 226 23.93 28.03 -54.60
CA HIS A 226 24.73 26.97 -55.24
C HIS A 226 25.05 27.32 -56.70
N LYS A 227 26.22 27.83 -56.89
CA LYS A 227 26.86 27.86 -58.22
C LYS A 227 27.43 26.47 -58.54
N ALA A 228 27.09 26.11 -59.78
CA ALA A 228 27.42 24.86 -60.45
C ALA A 228 28.93 24.51 -60.52
N GLY A 229 29.21 23.26 -60.27
CA GLY A 229 30.41 22.56 -60.69
C GLY A 229 30.08 21.32 -61.52
N LYS A 230 30.19 21.41 -62.81
CA LYS A 230 30.00 20.28 -63.77
C LYS A 230 31.13 19.26 -63.58
N SER A 231 30.82 18.01 -63.31
CA SER A 231 31.71 16.86 -63.59
C SER A 231 30.93 15.75 -64.29
N LYS A 232 31.47 15.42 -65.45
CA LYS A 232 31.00 14.47 -66.46
C LYS A 232 31.08 13.02 -65.92
N ARG A 233 29.93 12.32 -65.85
CA ARG A 233 29.91 10.86 -66.10
C ARG A 233 28.49 10.45 -66.46
N THR A 234 28.21 10.59 -67.74
CA THR A 234 27.04 9.95 -68.39
C THR A 234 27.57 9.36 -69.67
N TYR A 235 27.40 8.09 -69.76
CA TYR A 235 27.26 7.35 -71.05
C TYR A 235 27.41 5.89 -70.72
N PHE A 236 26.25 5.20 -70.39
CA PHE A 236 26.10 3.75 -70.59
C PHE A 236 24.66 3.20 -70.44
N THR A 237 23.67 4.00 -70.33
CA THR A 237 22.28 3.42 -70.22
C THR A 237 21.25 3.97 -71.19
N LYS A 238 21.66 4.45 -72.36
CA LYS A 238 20.70 5.04 -73.32
C LYS A 238 20.47 4.23 -74.57
N TYR A 239 20.99 3.02 -74.69
CA TYR A 239 20.91 2.27 -75.99
C TYR A 239 20.09 1.02 -75.96
N PHE A 240 19.40 0.64 -74.93
CA PHE A 240 18.67 -0.64 -74.89
C PHE A 240 17.13 -0.53 -74.83
N PHE A 241 16.57 0.67 -74.74
CA PHE A 241 15.13 0.82 -74.52
C PHE A 241 14.31 1.45 -75.64
N ASN A 242 14.91 1.62 -76.86
CA ASN A 242 14.17 2.33 -77.94
C ASN A 242 13.66 1.39 -79.07
N ARG A 243 13.43 0.13 -78.83
CA ARG A 243 12.88 -0.74 -79.88
C ARG A 243 11.77 -1.69 -79.46
N ILE A 244 10.79 -1.29 -78.62
CA ILE A 244 9.50 -1.99 -78.52
C ILE A 244 8.41 -1.04 -78.03
N PRO A 245 7.81 -0.20 -78.88
CA PRO A 245 6.69 0.62 -78.49
C PRO A 245 5.40 -0.13 -78.23
N PHE A 246 5.28 -1.39 -78.65
CA PHE A 246 4.07 -2.16 -78.51
C PHE A 246 3.89 -2.85 -77.16
N ILE A 247 4.97 -3.22 -76.49
CA ILE A 247 4.97 -3.90 -75.19
C ILE A 247 4.63 -2.91 -74.04
N LYS A 248 5.09 -1.66 -74.10
CA LYS A 248 4.77 -0.67 -73.02
C LYS A 248 3.29 -0.26 -72.96
N ARG A 249 2.55 -0.39 -74.07
CA ARG A 249 1.17 0.10 -74.12
C ARG A 249 0.12 -0.90 -73.57
N PHE A 250 0.47 -2.17 -73.43
CA PHE A 250 -0.42 -3.22 -72.96
C PHE A 250 0.09 -4.02 -71.74
N ILE A 251 1.41 -4.24 -71.58
CA ILE A 251 1.95 -5.05 -70.51
C ILE A 251 2.01 -4.27 -69.19
N ILE A 252 2.36 -2.98 -69.19
CA ILE A 252 2.36 -2.17 -67.98
C ILE A 252 0.99 -2.00 -67.33
N PRO A 253 -0.08 -1.67 -68.05
CA PRO A 253 -1.40 -1.61 -67.45
C PRO A 253 -1.92 -2.99 -67.02
N ILE A 254 -1.57 -4.10 -67.73
CA ILE A 254 -1.95 -5.47 -67.32
C ILE A 254 -1.19 -5.88 -66.09
N LEU A 255 0.09 -5.56 -65.98
CA LEU A 255 0.91 -5.86 -64.78
C LEU A 255 0.44 -5.02 -63.57
N SER A 256 0.09 -3.74 -63.78
CA SER A 256 -0.47 -2.88 -62.71
C SER A 256 -1.88 -3.36 -62.28
N LEU A 257 -2.70 -3.85 -63.20
CA LEU A 257 -4.00 -4.47 -62.86
C LEU A 257 -3.82 -5.78 -62.08
N PHE A 258 -2.83 -6.58 -62.45
CA PHE A 258 -2.50 -7.82 -61.75
C PHE A 258 -1.97 -7.57 -60.34
N ILE A 259 -1.11 -6.56 -60.19
CA ILE A 259 -0.63 -6.13 -58.85
C ILE A 259 -1.77 -5.59 -58.01
N LEU A 260 -2.69 -4.78 -58.60
CA LEU A 260 -3.87 -4.28 -57.90
C LEU A 260 -4.80 -5.41 -57.46
N LEU A 261 -5.03 -6.42 -58.36
CA LEU A 261 -5.84 -7.60 -58.04
C LEU A 261 -5.16 -8.44 -56.90
N LEU A 262 -3.84 -8.58 -56.95
CA LEU A 262 -3.09 -9.28 -55.92
C LEU A 262 -3.17 -8.56 -54.54
N ILE A 263 -3.12 -7.22 -54.56
CA ILE A 263 -3.29 -6.40 -53.34
C ILE A 263 -4.73 -6.55 -52.80
N ILE A 264 -5.75 -6.57 -53.69
CA ILE A 264 -7.15 -6.79 -53.26
C ILE A 264 -7.32 -8.19 -52.70
N ILE A 265 -6.71 -9.21 -53.30
CA ILE A 265 -6.74 -10.60 -52.81
C ILE A 265 -6.01 -10.68 -51.45
N ILE A 266 -4.85 -10.02 -51.28
CA ILE A 266 -4.11 -9.99 -50.01
C ILE A 266 -4.96 -9.27 -48.95
N ILE A 267 -5.58 -8.13 -49.27
CA ILE A 267 -6.48 -7.42 -48.37
C ILE A 267 -7.69 -8.28 -48.03
N GLY A 268 -8.27 -8.98 -48.99
CA GLY A 268 -9.37 -9.93 -48.81
C GLY A 268 -8.97 -11.11 -47.92
N LEU A 269 -7.80 -11.69 -48.14
CA LEU A 269 -7.25 -12.75 -47.30
C LEU A 269 -6.91 -12.27 -45.87
N LEU A 270 -6.36 -11.06 -45.74
CA LEU A 270 -6.11 -10.44 -44.43
C LEU A 270 -7.42 -10.13 -43.68
N ASN A 271 -8.47 -9.73 -44.39
CA ASN A 271 -9.79 -9.56 -43.80
C ASN A 271 -10.45 -10.90 -43.47
N LEU A 272 -10.33 -11.92 -44.33
CA LEU A 272 -10.77 -13.30 -44.02
C LEU A 272 -10.02 -13.91 -42.83
N LEU A 273 -8.72 -13.65 -42.70
CA LEU A 273 -7.93 -14.04 -41.50
C LEU A 273 -8.34 -13.25 -40.24
N LYS A 274 -8.78 -12.02 -40.40
CA LYS A 274 -9.41 -11.26 -39.29
C LYS A 274 -10.82 -11.79 -38.94
N PHE A 275 -11.62 -12.20 -39.94
CA PHE A 275 -12.95 -12.76 -39.72
C PHE A 275 -12.94 -14.22 -39.25
N ASN A 276 -11.88 -14.99 -39.54
CA ASN A 276 -11.69 -16.36 -39.04
C ASN A 276 -10.92 -16.44 -37.73
N LYS A 277 -10.71 -15.34 -36.96
CA LYS A 277 -10.68 -15.47 -35.51
C LYS A 277 -12.09 -15.92 -35.08
N VAL A 278 -12.37 -17.21 -35.24
CA VAL A 278 -13.38 -17.88 -34.43
C VAL A 278 -12.94 -17.63 -33.01
N ASN A 279 -13.55 -16.64 -32.36
CA ASN A 279 -13.50 -16.48 -30.92
C ASN A 279 -14.14 -17.76 -30.35
N TYR A 280 -13.36 -18.81 -30.21
CA TYR A 280 -13.59 -19.73 -29.11
C TYR A 280 -13.35 -18.87 -27.86
N GLY A 281 -14.37 -18.19 -27.38
CA GLY A 281 -14.37 -17.42 -26.17
C GLY A 281 -14.02 -18.37 -25.03
N THR A 282 -12.73 -18.58 -24.81
CA THR A 282 -12.26 -19.18 -23.59
C THR A 282 -12.43 -18.11 -22.52
N THR A 283 -13.59 -18.11 -21.88
CA THR A 283 -13.87 -17.25 -20.72
C THR A 283 -12.79 -17.44 -19.67
N ALA A 284 -12.42 -16.35 -18.99
CA ALA A 284 -11.52 -16.44 -17.84
C ALA A 284 -12.06 -17.50 -16.86
N THR A 285 -11.17 -18.36 -16.36
CA THR A 285 -11.54 -19.41 -15.42
C THR A 285 -10.83 -19.18 -14.10
N TYR A 286 -11.58 -19.20 -13.04
CA TYR A 286 -11.09 -18.99 -11.67
C TYR A 286 -10.93 -20.35 -10.98
N SER A 287 -9.77 -20.60 -10.40
CA SER A 287 -9.49 -21.82 -9.67
C SER A 287 -8.56 -21.55 -8.47
N ASN A 288 -8.59 -22.46 -7.48
CA ASN A 288 -7.71 -22.42 -6.34
C ASN A 288 -6.63 -23.50 -6.49
N ILE A 289 -5.38 -23.15 -6.22
CA ILE A 289 -4.27 -24.07 -6.20
C ILE A 289 -3.89 -24.31 -4.74
N PRO A 290 -4.13 -25.51 -4.20
CA PRO A 290 -3.69 -25.84 -2.85
C PRO A 290 -2.15 -25.88 -2.82
N VAL A 291 -1.57 -25.21 -1.85
CA VAL A 291 -0.12 -25.14 -1.62
C VAL A 291 0.15 -25.55 -0.18
N GLU A 292 1.12 -26.45 0.01
CA GLU A 292 1.46 -26.97 1.36
C GLU A 292 2.40 -26.05 2.15
N SER A 293 2.61 -24.81 1.68
CA SER A 293 3.58 -23.87 2.25
C SER A 293 3.03 -22.47 2.40
N VAL A 294 3.59 -21.71 3.33
CA VAL A 294 3.36 -20.26 3.44
C VAL A 294 3.98 -19.59 2.22
N LEU A 295 3.18 -18.85 1.44
CA LEU A 295 3.59 -18.21 0.18
C LEU A 295 4.12 -16.78 0.37
N MET A 296 4.55 -16.45 1.56
CA MET A 296 5.20 -15.19 1.90
C MET A 296 6.40 -15.47 2.79
N ASP A 297 7.35 -14.57 2.78
CA ASP A 297 8.50 -14.65 3.68
C ASP A 297 8.08 -14.53 5.16
N ARG A 298 8.99 -14.82 6.10
CA ARG A 298 8.70 -14.78 7.54
C ARG A 298 8.23 -13.43 8.05
N THR A 299 8.55 -12.36 7.34
CA THR A 299 8.13 -11.00 7.69
C THR A 299 6.77 -10.63 7.08
N GLY A 300 6.22 -11.44 6.16
CA GLY A 300 5.01 -11.15 5.42
C GLY A 300 5.17 -10.04 4.37
N GLN A 301 6.42 -9.73 3.99
CA GLN A 301 6.71 -8.57 3.15
C GLN A 301 6.88 -8.92 1.67
N TYR A 302 7.22 -10.17 1.34
CA TYR A 302 7.55 -10.57 -0.03
C TYR A 302 6.80 -11.81 -0.46
N PRO A 303 6.27 -11.84 -1.71
CA PRO A 303 5.72 -13.06 -2.30
C PRO A 303 6.85 -14.08 -2.53
N LEU A 304 6.54 -15.35 -2.25
CA LEU A 304 7.45 -16.48 -2.45
C LEU A 304 6.99 -17.39 -3.59
N PHE A 305 6.36 -16.85 -4.61
CA PHE A 305 5.84 -17.58 -5.77
C PHE A 305 5.97 -16.77 -7.06
N ASP A 306 6.02 -17.49 -8.19
CA ASP A 306 6.01 -16.91 -9.53
C ASP A 306 5.39 -17.88 -10.52
N ILE A 307 4.90 -17.40 -11.68
CA ILE A 307 4.36 -18.18 -12.78
C ILE A 307 5.27 -18.10 -14.00
N SER A 308 5.49 -19.24 -14.67
CA SER A 308 6.30 -19.28 -15.89
C SER A 308 5.73 -18.38 -17.00
N PRO A 309 6.57 -17.82 -17.88
CA PRO A 309 6.12 -16.95 -18.98
C PRO A 309 5.04 -17.58 -19.87
N ASP A 310 5.10 -18.89 -20.10
CA ASP A 310 4.10 -19.65 -20.87
C ASP A 310 2.80 -19.93 -20.09
N GLY A 311 2.77 -19.61 -18.77
CA GLY A 311 1.62 -19.78 -17.90
C GLY A 311 1.29 -21.23 -17.53
N THR A 312 2.20 -22.19 -17.74
CA THR A 312 1.96 -23.63 -17.52
C THR A 312 2.51 -24.17 -16.21
N THR A 313 3.39 -23.40 -15.55
CA THR A 313 4.15 -23.87 -14.39
C THR A 313 4.19 -22.77 -13.32
N ILE A 314 4.04 -23.17 -12.06
CA ILE A 314 4.22 -22.31 -10.91
C ILE A 314 5.45 -22.75 -10.12
N ALA A 315 6.28 -21.80 -9.73
CA ALA A 315 7.34 -21.99 -8.77
C ALA A 315 6.96 -21.35 -7.43
N TYR A 316 7.30 -21.99 -6.31
CA TYR A 316 7.14 -21.39 -4.98
C TYR A 316 8.17 -21.92 -3.99
N CYS A 317 8.57 -21.08 -3.04
CA CYS A 317 9.46 -21.44 -1.95
C CYS A 317 8.69 -22.19 -0.84
N SER A 318 9.33 -23.18 -0.24
CA SER A 318 8.78 -23.97 0.86
C SER A 318 9.85 -24.28 1.91
N ASP A 319 9.44 -24.92 2.98
CA ASP A 319 10.31 -25.52 4.00
C ASP A 319 11.21 -26.64 3.45
N LYS A 320 10.90 -27.17 2.25
CA LYS A 320 11.68 -28.20 1.53
C LYS A 320 12.57 -27.62 0.43
N GLY A 321 12.51 -26.31 0.19
CA GLY A 321 13.17 -25.62 -0.92
C GLY A 321 12.20 -25.14 -1.99
N ILE A 322 12.69 -24.78 -3.16
CA ILE A 322 11.85 -24.34 -4.28
C ILE A 322 11.12 -25.54 -4.86
N GLN A 323 9.80 -25.42 -4.96
CA GLN A 323 8.93 -26.40 -5.59
C GLN A 323 8.43 -25.88 -6.93
N ILE A 324 8.45 -26.76 -7.93
CA ILE A 324 7.91 -26.51 -9.28
C ILE A 324 6.64 -27.32 -9.43
N LYS A 325 5.50 -26.67 -9.68
CA LYS A 325 4.21 -27.31 -9.87
C LYS A 325 3.69 -27.08 -11.29
N SER A 326 3.50 -28.16 -12.05
CA SER A 326 2.86 -28.10 -13.36
C SER A 326 1.35 -27.90 -13.23
N LEU A 327 0.78 -26.97 -13.98
CA LEU A 327 -0.67 -26.73 -14.02
C LEU A 327 -1.41 -27.74 -14.92
N SER A 328 -0.71 -28.44 -15.81
CA SER A 328 -1.33 -29.41 -16.75
C SER A 328 -1.61 -30.76 -16.10
N ASN A 329 -0.77 -31.22 -15.17
CA ASN A 329 -0.87 -32.55 -14.55
C ASN A 329 -0.73 -32.53 -13.03
N PHE A 330 -0.63 -31.32 -12.43
CA PHE A 330 -0.51 -31.09 -10.99
C PHE A 330 0.69 -31.79 -10.31
N SER A 331 1.65 -32.33 -11.08
CA SER A 331 2.88 -32.86 -10.53
C SER A 331 3.71 -31.76 -9.86
N THR A 332 4.32 -32.08 -8.73
CA THR A 332 5.21 -31.20 -8.00
C THR A 332 6.60 -31.79 -7.93
N LYS A 333 7.62 -30.98 -8.18
CA LYS A 333 9.03 -31.34 -8.10
C LYS A 333 9.77 -30.38 -7.18
N ILE A 334 10.61 -30.88 -6.30
CA ILE A 334 11.49 -30.09 -5.44
C ILE A 334 12.83 -29.89 -6.16
N LEU A 335 13.35 -28.67 -6.15
CA LEU A 335 14.70 -28.38 -6.65
C LEU A 335 15.69 -28.51 -5.50
N GLU A 336 16.58 -29.49 -5.58
CA GLU A 336 17.57 -29.77 -4.54
C GLU A 336 18.54 -28.60 -4.31
N GLY A 337 18.99 -28.42 -3.07
CA GLY A 337 19.93 -27.38 -2.67
C GLY A 337 19.32 -25.98 -2.52
N THR A 338 18.00 -25.82 -2.75
CA THR A 338 17.31 -24.52 -2.69
C THR A 338 16.62 -24.26 -1.35
N LEU A 339 16.90 -25.06 -0.31
CA LEU A 339 16.40 -24.82 1.05
C LEU A 339 16.76 -23.40 1.52
N ALA A 340 15.82 -22.71 2.12
CA ALA A 340 15.89 -21.30 2.54
C ALA A 340 16.06 -20.28 1.38
N ALA A 341 15.70 -20.66 0.14
CA ALA A 341 15.55 -19.72 -0.95
C ALA A 341 14.39 -18.76 -0.71
N THR A 342 14.57 -17.53 -1.15
CA THR A 342 13.54 -16.48 -1.16
C THR A 342 13.57 -15.75 -2.49
N GLN A 343 12.54 -14.94 -2.80
CA GLN A 343 12.54 -14.06 -3.99
C GLN A 343 12.84 -14.82 -5.27
N ILE A 344 11.86 -15.48 -5.83
CA ILE A 344 12.02 -16.26 -7.07
C ILE A 344 11.49 -15.50 -8.28
N GLU A 345 12.13 -15.67 -9.44
CA GLU A 345 11.72 -15.11 -10.72
C GLU A 345 12.10 -16.06 -11.86
N PHE A 346 11.19 -16.37 -12.75
CA PHE A 346 11.48 -17.16 -13.96
C PHE A 346 12.35 -16.37 -14.95
N SER A 347 13.22 -17.07 -15.66
CA SER A 347 13.85 -16.50 -16.86
C SER A 347 12.81 -16.27 -17.97
N PRO A 348 13.03 -15.32 -18.89
CA PRO A 348 12.07 -15.03 -19.98
C PRO A 348 11.78 -16.23 -20.89
N ASP A 349 12.68 -17.19 -20.99
CA ASP A 349 12.49 -18.46 -21.72
C ASP A 349 11.84 -19.57 -20.85
N GLY A 350 11.60 -19.32 -19.57
CA GLY A 350 11.01 -20.26 -18.63
C GLY A 350 11.89 -21.43 -18.24
N GLN A 351 13.19 -21.48 -18.64
CA GLN A 351 14.06 -22.62 -18.41
C GLN A 351 14.82 -22.57 -17.08
N PHE A 352 14.94 -21.38 -16.49
CA PHE A 352 15.67 -21.14 -15.25
C PHE A 352 14.82 -20.36 -14.25
N LEU A 353 15.24 -20.44 -12.98
CA LEU A 353 14.79 -19.57 -11.89
C LEU A 353 15.98 -18.82 -11.32
N ALA A 354 15.85 -17.52 -11.15
CA ALA A 354 16.66 -16.72 -10.24
C ALA A 354 16.04 -16.76 -8.85
N PHE A 355 16.87 -16.78 -7.80
CA PHE A 355 16.40 -16.74 -6.41
C PHE A 355 17.46 -16.18 -5.47
N SER A 356 17.02 -15.64 -4.34
CA SER A 356 17.90 -15.11 -3.29
C SER A 356 18.20 -16.18 -2.24
N LYS A 357 19.48 -16.42 -1.98
CA LYS A 357 20.00 -17.30 -0.91
C LYS A 357 21.48 -16.99 -0.69
N GLY A 358 21.80 -16.16 0.31
CA GLY A 358 23.18 -15.71 0.54
C GLY A 358 23.80 -15.01 -0.69
N GLY A 359 22.97 -14.32 -1.47
CA GLY A 359 23.27 -13.73 -2.76
C GLY A 359 22.22 -14.11 -3.80
N ILE A 360 22.37 -13.64 -5.03
CA ILE A 360 21.49 -14.02 -6.17
C ILE A 360 22.06 -15.29 -6.82
N ASN A 361 21.21 -16.28 -6.94
CA ASN A 361 21.54 -17.60 -7.50
C ASN A 361 20.63 -17.94 -8.68
N LYS A 362 21.06 -18.87 -9.52
CA LYS A 362 20.30 -19.39 -10.68
C LYS A 362 20.29 -20.92 -10.67
N ILE A 363 19.13 -21.51 -10.99
CA ILE A 363 18.95 -22.95 -11.16
C ILE A 363 18.04 -23.24 -12.36
N GLY A 364 18.30 -24.32 -13.12
CA GLY A 364 17.35 -24.75 -14.15
C GLY A 364 16.15 -25.47 -13.56
N ILE A 365 14.96 -25.28 -14.14
CA ILE A 365 13.71 -25.93 -13.70
C ILE A 365 13.77 -27.47 -13.77
N SER A 366 14.67 -28.01 -14.62
CA SER A 366 14.95 -29.44 -14.68
C SER A 366 15.83 -29.97 -13.54
N GLY A 367 16.35 -29.08 -12.65
CA GLY A 367 17.20 -29.42 -11.51
C GLY A 367 18.69 -29.43 -11.85
N SER A 368 19.19 -28.49 -12.64
CA SER A 368 20.62 -28.29 -12.89
C SER A 368 21.36 -27.85 -11.61
N PRO A 369 22.69 -27.96 -11.55
CA PRO A 369 23.44 -27.39 -10.43
C PRO A 369 23.18 -25.89 -10.25
N ILE A 370 23.12 -25.46 -8.99
CA ILE A 370 22.99 -24.04 -8.64
C ILE A 370 24.26 -23.30 -9.07
N SER A 371 24.08 -22.16 -9.73
CA SER A 371 25.16 -21.24 -10.07
C SER A 371 24.93 -19.89 -9.35
N VAL A 372 26.00 -19.38 -8.72
CA VAL A 372 26.01 -18.07 -8.09
C VAL A 372 26.11 -17.01 -9.17
N VAL A 373 25.11 -16.10 -9.23
CA VAL A 373 25.06 -14.96 -10.15
C VAL A 373 25.75 -13.75 -9.53
N CYS A 374 25.39 -13.43 -8.27
CA CYS A 374 25.96 -12.31 -7.54
C CYS A 374 26.05 -12.66 -6.06
N LYS A 375 27.22 -12.42 -5.45
CA LYS A 375 27.41 -12.66 -4.00
C LYS A 375 26.70 -11.64 -3.13
N GLN A 376 26.42 -10.45 -3.67
CA GLN A 376 25.65 -9.42 -2.98
C GLN A 376 24.19 -9.85 -2.96
N GLY A 377 23.50 -9.60 -1.84
CA GLY A 377 22.08 -9.92 -1.71
C GLY A 377 21.22 -9.10 -2.69
N GLY A 378 20.07 -9.64 -3.05
CA GLY A 378 19.09 -8.96 -3.90
C GLY A 378 17.67 -9.34 -3.52
N ILE A 379 16.79 -8.36 -3.55
CA ILE A 379 15.35 -8.50 -3.35
C ILE A 379 14.62 -7.90 -4.55
N CYS A 380 13.33 -8.19 -4.69
CA CYS A 380 12.50 -7.70 -5.79
C CYS A 380 13.13 -8.03 -7.15
N LEU A 381 13.48 -9.30 -7.34
CA LEU A 381 14.14 -9.77 -8.56
C LEU A 381 13.25 -9.61 -9.79
N SER A 382 13.85 -9.28 -10.93
CA SER A 382 13.21 -9.32 -12.24
C SER A 382 14.23 -9.71 -13.31
N TRP A 383 13.90 -10.67 -14.15
CA TRP A 383 14.79 -11.15 -15.20
C TRP A 383 14.44 -10.52 -16.54
N GLY A 384 15.31 -9.63 -17.03
CA GLY A 384 15.12 -8.94 -18.29
C GLY A 384 15.35 -9.80 -19.53
N THR A 385 14.68 -9.46 -20.63
CA THR A 385 14.89 -10.11 -21.95
C THR A 385 16.27 -9.86 -22.54
N ASP A 386 17.04 -8.93 -21.99
CA ASP A 386 18.42 -8.62 -22.34
C ASP A 386 19.45 -9.55 -21.68
N GLY A 387 18.99 -10.54 -20.90
CA GLY A 387 19.84 -11.52 -20.21
C GLY A 387 20.44 -11.00 -18.90
N ASN A 388 19.94 -9.88 -18.36
CA ASN A 388 20.35 -9.35 -17.07
C ASN A 388 19.25 -9.59 -16.01
N ILE A 389 19.67 -9.69 -14.74
CA ILE A 389 18.78 -9.70 -13.57
C ILE A 389 18.83 -8.33 -12.94
N TYR A 390 17.65 -7.72 -12.74
CA TYR A 390 17.41 -6.44 -12.12
C TYR A 390 16.92 -6.67 -10.69
N PHE A 391 17.38 -5.88 -9.72
CA PHE A 391 17.07 -6.13 -8.32
C PHE A 391 17.29 -4.89 -7.46
N SER A 392 16.71 -4.89 -6.26
CA SER A 392 17.04 -3.97 -5.17
C SER A 392 17.99 -4.65 -4.20
N ARG A 393 18.94 -3.93 -3.60
CA ARG A 393 19.88 -4.51 -2.62
C ARG A 393 19.33 -4.53 -1.20
N GLY A 394 18.40 -3.65 -0.89
CA GLY A 394 17.75 -3.55 0.40
C GLY A 394 16.66 -2.49 0.39
N LEU A 395 15.92 -2.39 1.49
CA LEU A 395 14.97 -1.31 1.74
C LEU A 395 15.70 -0.28 2.62
N GLY A 396 16.16 0.77 2.01
CA GLY A 396 16.83 1.87 2.67
C GLY A 396 17.91 2.46 1.78
N SER A 397 17.64 3.67 1.28
CA SER A 397 18.54 4.54 0.51
C SER A 397 19.25 3.94 -0.72
N GLU A 398 18.83 2.76 -1.22
CA GLU A 398 19.40 2.19 -2.43
C GLU A 398 18.42 2.17 -3.60
N GLY A 399 18.97 2.35 -4.80
CA GLY A 399 18.24 2.27 -6.07
C GLY A 399 18.20 0.86 -6.64
N ILE A 400 17.87 0.75 -7.93
CA ILE A 400 17.88 -0.50 -8.68
C ILE A 400 19.29 -0.80 -9.21
N TRP A 401 19.65 -2.07 -9.12
CA TRP A 401 20.89 -2.66 -9.61
C TRP A 401 20.61 -3.66 -10.73
N ARG A 402 21.60 -3.95 -11.54
CA ARG A 402 21.56 -5.07 -12.50
C ARG A 402 22.85 -5.88 -12.45
N VAL A 403 22.73 -7.14 -12.82
CA VAL A 403 23.86 -8.07 -13.01
C VAL A 403 23.55 -8.98 -14.18
N SER A 404 24.56 -9.41 -14.95
CA SER A 404 24.36 -10.43 -15.98
C SER A 404 23.91 -11.75 -15.34
N ALA A 405 22.90 -12.41 -15.92
CA ALA A 405 22.46 -13.75 -15.49
C ALA A 405 23.55 -14.83 -15.59
N ASN A 406 24.67 -14.53 -16.26
CA ASN A 406 25.85 -15.37 -16.31
C ASN A 406 26.89 -15.04 -15.23
N GLY A 407 26.57 -14.13 -14.34
CA GLY A 407 27.44 -13.66 -13.26
C GLY A 407 28.27 -12.43 -13.64
N GLY A 408 28.89 -11.85 -12.62
CA GLY A 408 29.73 -10.66 -12.76
C GLY A 408 29.50 -9.66 -11.61
N GLU A 409 30.04 -8.46 -11.78
CA GLU A 409 29.81 -7.36 -10.84
C GLU A 409 28.47 -6.68 -11.13
N ALA A 410 27.78 -6.31 -10.05
CA ALA A 410 26.51 -5.60 -10.16
C ALA A 410 26.73 -4.11 -10.40
N GLU A 411 25.91 -3.51 -11.26
CA GLU A 411 25.92 -2.09 -11.62
C GLU A 411 24.66 -1.39 -11.08
N GLN A 412 24.82 -0.24 -10.42
CA GLN A 412 23.70 0.58 -9.96
C GLN A 412 23.14 1.42 -11.13
N LEU A 413 21.83 1.34 -11.34
CA LEU A 413 21.13 2.01 -12.44
C LEU A 413 20.36 3.26 -12.01
N THR A 414 19.77 3.22 -10.82
CA THR A 414 18.97 4.34 -10.29
C THR A 414 19.48 4.76 -8.91
N TYR A 415 19.24 6.02 -8.56
CA TYR A 415 19.69 6.63 -7.31
C TYR A 415 18.49 7.30 -6.63
N ILE A 416 18.43 7.18 -5.30
CA ILE A 416 17.42 7.83 -4.48
C ILE A 416 17.61 9.35 -4.55
N ILE A 417 16.50 10.08 -4.64
CA ILE A 417 16.48 11.53 -4.63
C ILE A 417 15.72 11.99 -3.38
N ASP A 418 16.46 12.32 -2.34
CA ASP A 418 15.91 12.71 -1.03
C ASP A 418 14.94 13.90 -1.12
N SER A 419 15.23 14.87 -2.00
CA SER A 419 14.33 16.02 -2.21
C SER A 419 12.96 15.69 -2.82
N LEU A 420 12.80 14.48 -3.36
CA LEU A 420 11.53 13.96 -3.87
C LEU A 420 10.81 13.05 -2.86
N GLY A 421 11.36 12.91 -1.64
CA GLY A 421 10.82 12.05 -0.60
C GLY A 421 10.93 10.56 -0.93
N GLU A 422 11.97 10.15 -1.63
CA GLU A 422 12.18 8.74 -1.98
C GLU A 422 12.93 8.01 -0.87
N ASN A 423 12.48 6.79 -0.54
CA ASN A 423 13.13 5.93 0.45
C ASN A 423 13.85 4.74 -0.19
N ALA A 424 13.21 4.08 -1.16
CA ALA A 424 13.80 2.95 -1.89
C ALA A 424 13.22 2.85 -3.30
N HIS A 425 13.96 2.23 -4.21
CA HIS A 425 13.44 1.78 -5.49
C HIS A 425 13.28 0.27 -5.49
N THR A 426 12.08 -0.22 -5.80
CA THR A 426 11.74 -1.65 -5.73
C THR A 426 11.00 -2.12 -6.99
N TRP A 427 10.84 -3.43 -7.14
CA TRP A 427 10.07 -4.09 -8.21
C TRP A 427 10.43 -3.62 -9.61
N PRO A 428 11.72 -3.70 -9.99
CA PRO A 428 12.15 -3.30 -11.32
C PRO A 428 11.56 -4.21 -12.40
N GLN A 429 11.35 -3.66 -13.59
CA GLN A 429 11.07 -4.39 -14.82
C GLN A 429 11.70 -3.68 -16.01
N LEU A 430 12.56 -4.38 -16.75
CA LEU A 430 13.00 -3.90 -18.05
C LEU A 430 11.86 -4.05 -19.06
N LEU A 431 11.45 -2.94 -19.70
CA LEU A 431 10.40 -3.00 -20.71
C LEU A 431 10.91 -3.62 -22.01
N SER A 432 9.98 -4.04 -22.87
CA SER A 432 10.30 -4.75 -24.11
C SER A 432 11.12 -3.95 -25.14
N ASP A 433 11.27 -2.63 -24.93
CA ASP A 433 12.19 -1.79 -25.72
C ASP A 433 13.67 -1.95 -25.31
N THR A 434 13.95 -2.69 -24.25
CA THR A 434 15.28 -2.93 -23.64
C THR A 434 16.05 -1.67 -23.22
N LYS A 435 15.37 -0.53 -23.12
CA LYS A 435 15.94 0.79 -22.80
C LYS A 435 15.24 1.48 -21.63
N THR A 436 14.01 1.12 -21.37
CA THR A 436 13.18 1.75 -20.34
C THR A 436 13.04 0.79 -19.16
N LEU A 437 13.41 1.26 -17.97
CA LEU A 437 13.22 0.56 -16.70
C LEU A 437 11.98 1.11 -16.02
N LEU A 438 11.03 0.24 -15.71
CA LEU A 438 9.88 0.50 -14.83
C LEU A 438 10.25 0.08 -13.42
N TYR A 439 9.88 0.85 -12.40
CA TYR A 439 10.08 0.50 -11.00
C TYR A 439 9.13 1.26 -10.08
N THR A 440 8.99 0.79 -8.86
CA THR A 440 8.30 1.51 -7.78
C THR A 440 9.32 2.38 -7.03
N SER A 441 9.05 3.67 -6.91
CA SER A 441 9.72 4.58 -5.98
C SER A 441 8.89 4.63 -4.71
N LEU A 442 9.36 4.02 -3.64
CA LEU A 442 8.69 4.03 -2.34
C LEU A 442 8.81 5.41 -1.70
N GLY A 443 7.73 5.87 -1.11
CA GLY A 443 7.69 7.10 -0.32
C GLY A 443 8.51 6.99 0.98
N PRO A 444 8.62 8.08 1.73
CA PRO A 444 9.55 8.19 2.85
C PRO A 444 9.16 7.37 4.08
N SER A 445 7.93 6.87 4.14
CA SER A 445 7.42 6.07 5.26
C SER A 445 6.85 4.74 4.80
N THR A 446 6.96 3.72 5.64
CA THR A 446 6.33 2.42 5.43
C THR A 446 4.80 2.58 5.53
N GLY A 447 4.08 2.23 4.47
CA GLY A 447 2.63 2.50 4.40
C GLY A 447 2.28 3.80 3.67
N SER A 448 3.29 4.53 3.21
CA SER A 448 3.13 5.80 2.52
C SER A 448 2.21 5.70 1.31
N ILE A 449 1.20 6.56 1.30
CA ILE A 449 0.38 6.82 0.11
C ILE A 449 1.19 7.54 -1.00
N ASP A 450 2.43 7.97 -0.71
CA ASP A 450 3.27 8.75 -1.63
C ASP A 450 4.15 7.89 -2.55
N SER A 451 4.01 6.56 -2.52
CA SER A 451 4.72 5.67 -3.45
C SER A 451 4.26 5.89 -4.89
N LYS A 452 5.18 5.74 -5.83
CA LYS A 452 4.96 6.11 -7.25
C LYS A 452 5.47 5.02 -8.17
N ILE A 453 4.77 4.80 -9.29
CA ILE A 453 5.30 4.01 -10.39
C ILE A 453 6.05 4.95 -11.34
N VAL A 454 7.31 4.63 -11.56
CA VAL A 454 8.27 5.48 -12.30
C VAL A 454 8.86 4.69 -13.45
N ILE A 455 9.08 5.35 -14.57
CA ILE A 455 9.95 4.87 -15.66
C ILE A 455 11.21 5.73 -15.74
N GLN A 456 12.32 5.08 -16.07
CA GLN A 456 13.59 5.74 -16.35
C GLN A 456 14.21 5.18 -17.62
N GLN A 457 14.62 6.06 -18.52
CA GLN A 457 15.43 5.65 -19.68
C GLN A 457 16.86 5.38 -19.24
N LEU A 458 17.41 4.22 -19.59
CA LEU A 458 18.72 3.78 -19.11
C LEU A 458 19.88 4.55 -19.71
N ASP A 459 19.74 5.04 -20.96
CA ASP A 459 20.75 5.80 -21.69
C ASP A 459 20.74 7.29 -21.33
N THR A 460 19.58 7.95 -21.31
CA THR A 460 19.45 9.39 -21.01
C THR A 460 19.32 9.72 -19.54
N LYS A 461 18.99 8.72 -18.71
CA LYS A 461 18.63 8.86 -17.28
C LYS A 461 17.38 9.71 -17.04
N GLU A 462 16.62 10.03 -18.09
CA GLU A 462 15.36 10.76 -17.98
C GLU A 462 14.33 9.91 -17.21
N ARG A 463 13.73 10.51 -16.18
CA ARG A 463 12.73 9.88 -15.29
C ARG A 463 11.36 10.49 -15.53
N LYS A 464 10.34 9.67 -15.41
CA LYS A 464 8.94 10.10 -15.49
C LYS A 464 8.07 9.31 -14.53
N VAL A 465 7.31 10.01 -13.69
CA VAL A 465 6.26 9.40 -12.87
C VAL A 465 5.07 9.07 -13.77
N LEU A 466 4.60 7.83 -13.71
CA LEU A 466 3.42 7.36 -14.44
C LEU A 466 2.18 7.36 -13.55
N VAL A 467 2.29 6.84 -12.31
CA VAL A 467 1.17 6.72 -11.37
C VAL A 467 1.64 7.18 -10.00
N ASN A 468 0.83 8.00 -9.32
CA ASN A 468 1.00 8.35 -7.91
C ASN A 468 0.14 7.45 -7.04
N ASN A 469 0.45 7.33 -5.75
CA ASN A 469 -0.29 6.53 -4.77
C ASN A 469 -0.42 5.06 -5.18
N ALA A 470 0.65 4.50 -5.73
CA ALA A 470 0.72 3.13 -6.21
C ALA A 470 1.99 2.45 -5.67
N ILE A 471 1.83 1.26 -5.09
CA ILE A 471 2.92 0.53 -4.41
C ILE A 471 3.61 -0.50 -5.30
N PHE A 472 2.97 -0.94 -6.38
CA PHE A 472 3.47 -1.98 -7.28
C PHE A 472 3.06 -1.66 -8.71
N GLY A 473 3.96 -1.87 -9.68
CA GLY A 473 3.68 -1.68 -11.10
C GLY A 473 4.29 -2.76 -11.97
N ARG A 474 3.54 -3.23 -12.98
CA ARG A 474 4.00 -4.20 -13.99
C ARG A 474 3.44 -3.83 -15.37
N TYR A 475 4.30 -3.80 -16.37
CA TYR A 475 3.90 -3.70 -17.76
C TYR A 475 3.61 -5.10 -18.31
N LEU A 476 2.44 -5.28 -18.90
CA LEU A 476 1.95 -6.55 -19.39
C LEU A 476 2.20 -6.68 -20.91
N SER A 477 2.35 -7.91 -21.41
CA SER A 477 2.61 -8.19 -22.82
C SER A 477 1.46 -7.73 -23.76
N ASN A 478 0.26 -7.54 -23.23
CA ASN A 478 -0.88 -7.00 -23.98
C ASN A 478 -0.88 -5.45 -24.11
N GLY A 479 0.16 -4.76 -23.60
CA GLY A 479 0.31 -3.31 -23.71
C GLY A 479 -0.29 -2.49 -22.58
N ASN A 480 -0.80 -3.14 -21.54
CA ASN A 480 -1.35 -2.48 -20.38
C ASN A 480 -0.30 -2.35 -19.25
N LEU A 481 -0.40 -1.29 -18.47
CA LEU A 481 0.29 -1.12 -17.19
C LEU A 481 -0.65 -1.54 -16.06
N LEU A 482 -0.30 -2.58 -15.34
CA LEU A 482 -0.96 -3.00 -14.10
C LEU A 482 -0.31 -2.26 -12.93
N TYR A 483 -1.13 -1.79 -11.98
CA TYR A 483 -0.62 -1.29 -10.71
C TYR A 483 -1.54 -1.65 -9.54
N ALA A 484 -0.96 -1.70 -8.34
CA ALA A 484 -1.67 -1.93 -7.09
C ALA A 484 -1.62 -0.71 -6.18
N ASN A 485 -2.71 -0.45 -5.45
CA ASN A 485 -2.72 0.48 -4.33
C ASN A 485 -2.48 -0.24 -3.00
N ASN A 486 -2.37 0.52 -1.91
CA ASN A 486 -2.15 -0.02 -0.55
C ASN A 486 -3.26 -0.96 -0.07
N GLU A 487 -4.47 -0.80 -0.60
CA GLU A 487 -5.65 -1.59 -0.21
C GLU A 487 -5.73 -2.95 -0.92
N GLY A 488 -4.78 -3.26 -1.81
CA GLY A 488 -4.82 -4.49 -2.60
C GLY A 488 -5.82 -4.47 -3.75
N ASN A 489 -6.24 -3.27 -4.19
CA ASN A 489 -6.97 -3.09 -5.42
C ASN A 489 -6.00 -3.01 -6.58
N ILE A 490 -6.26 -3.78 -7.63
CA ILE A 490 -5.46 -3.84 -8.85
C ILE A 490 -6.16 -3.06 -9.95
N PHE A 491 -5.41 -2.18 -10.56
CA PHE A 491 -5.84 -1.33 -11.66
C PHE A 491 -5.04 -1.61 -12.91
N ILE A 492 -5.63 -1.34 -14.06
CA ILE A 492 -4.95 -1.35 -15.35
C ILE A 492 -5.10 -0.02 -16.06
N LEU A 493 -4.09 0.30 -16.86
CA LEU A 493 -4.00 1.49 -17.72
C LEU A 493 -3.45 1.07 -19.08
N THR A 494 -3.99 1.59 -20.18
CA THR A 494 -3.34 1.42 -21.47
C THR A 494 -2.09 2.30 -21.55
N PHE A 495 -0.93 1.69 -21.82
CA PHE A 495 0.35 2.37 -21.85
C PHE A 495 0.99 2.32 -23.25
N ASN A 496 1.23 3.48 -23.83
CA ASN A 496 1.92 3.57 -25.10
C ASN A 496 3.45 3.61 -24.88
N LEU A 497 4.10 2.45 -25.04
CA LEU A 497 5.54 2.30 -24.83
C LEU A 497 6.39 3.20 -25.73
N ARG A 498 5.99 3.43 -27.01
CA ARG A 498 6.75 4.29 -27.94
C ARG A 498 6.73 5.78 -27.53
N LYS A 499 5.64 6.22 -26.89
CA LYS A 499 5.47 7.60 -26.43
C LYS A 499 5.77 7.76 -24.94
N LEU A 500 6.02 6.68 -24.23
CA LEU A 500 6.20 6.60 -22.78
C LEU A 500 5.07 7.34 -22.03
N LYS A 501 3.82 7.05 -22.44
CA LYS A 501 2.64 7.78 -21.94
C LYS A 501 1.45 6.84 -21.71
N ILE A 502 0.75 7.08 -20.60
CA ILE A 502 -0.58 6.54 -20.32
C ILE A 502 -1.58 7.19 -21.28
N VAL A 503 -2.48 6.41 -21.84
CA VAL A 503 -3.47 6.84 -22.85
C VAL A 503 -4.91 6.54 -22.46
N SER A 504 -5.17 5.89 -21.33
CA SER A 504 -6.49 5.65 -20.75
C SER A 504 -6.58 6.11 -19.30
N ASP A 505 -7.79 6.19 -18.77
CA ASP A 505 -8.02 6.30 -17.33
C ASP A 505 -7.79 4.95 -16.64
N PRO A 506 -7.52 4.92 -15.31
CA PRO A 506 -7.36 3.69 -14.56
C PRO A 506 -8.69 2.94 -14.42
N GLU A 507 -8.65 1.63 -14.66
CA GLU A 507 -9.78 0.73 -14.45
C GLU A 507 -9.46 -0.31 -13.39
N ALA A 508 -10.35 -0.46 -12.38
CA ALA A 508 -10.22 -1.44 -11.33
C ALA A 508 -10.61 -2.83 -11.86
N VAL A 509 -9.70 -3.79 -11.83
CA VAL A 509 -9.90 -5.12 -12.41
C VAL A 509 -9.95 -6.25 -11.40
N LEU A 510 -9.33 -6.08 -10.23
CA LEU A 510 -9.29 -7.08 -9.17
C LEU A 510 -9.16 -6.36 -7.82
N SER A 511 -9.74 -6.94 -6.77
CA SER A 511 -9.63 -6.44 -5.40
C SER A 511 -9.28 -7.58 -4.43
N GLY A 512 -8.82 -7.23 -3.23
CA GLY A 512 -8.51 -8.21 -2.20
C GLY A 512 -7.23 -9.01 -2.44
N VAL A 513 -6.28 -8.48 -3.22
CA VAL A 513 -4.92 -9.03 -3.34
C VAL A 513 -4.12 -8.67 -2.10
N ASN A 514 -3.36 -9.62 -1.56
CA ASN A 514 -2.44 -9.32 -0.47
C ASN A 514 -1.36 -8.33 -0.92
N THR A 515 -1.04 -7.37 -0.06
CA THR A 515 -0.03 -6.32 -0.35
C THR A 515 0.86 -6.07 0.84
N SER A 516 2.06 -5.58 0.58
CA SER A 516 2.96 -5.05 1.60
C SER A 516 3.33 -3.60 1.27
N THR A 517 2.91 -2.70 2.10
CA THR A 517 3.26 -1.28 1.97
C THR A 517 4.74 -1.01 2.28
N TRP A 518 5.36 -1.88 3.09
CA TRP A 518 6.77 -1.75 3.48
C TRP A 518 7.73 -2.06 2.31
N SER A 519 7.48 -3.12 1.55
CA SER A 519 8.29 -3.51 0.39
C SER A 519 7.75 -2.98 -0.94
N GLY A 520 6.53 -2.44 -0.95
CA GLY A 520 5.81 -2.12 -2.17
C GLY A 520 5.36 -3.35 -2.95
N ALA A 521 5.16 -4.49 -2.29
CA ALA A 521 4.75 -5.72 -2.95
C ALA A 521 3.25 -5.78 -3.18
N ALA A 522 2.83 -6.28 -4.35
CA ALA A 522 1.55 -6.94 -4.55
C ALA A 522 1.82 -8.44 -4.75
N PHE A 523 1.12 -9.27 -4.00
CA PHE A 523 1.32 -10.72 -4.01
C PHE A 523 0.61 -11.34 -5.22
N LEU A 524 1.11 -11.03 -6.40
CA LEU A 524 0.61 -11.54 -7.68
C LEU A 524 1.76 -11.76 -8.67
N SER A 525 1.54 -12.62 -9.65
CA SER A 525 2.39 -12.76 -10.83
C SER A 525 1.53 -13.04 -12.06
N VAL A 526 1.94 -12.51 -13.21
CA VAL A 526 1.21 -12.60 -14.48
C VAL A 526 2.13 -13.18 -15.55
N SER A 527 1.68 -14.24 -16.21
CA SER A 527 2.42 -14.84 -17.32
C SER A 527 2.33 -13.98 -18.59
N GLU A 528 3.25 -14.18 -19.53
CA GLU A 528 3.19 -13.53 -20.86
C GLU A 528 1.95 -13.96 -21.67
N THR A 529 1.39 -15.13 -21.37
CA THR A 529 0.18 -15.66 -22.00
C THR A 529 -1.12 -15.16 -21.36
N GLY A 530 -1.04 -14.37 -20.29
CA GLY A 530 -2.18 -13.76 -19.64
C GLY A 530 -2.87 -14.62 -18.60
N ASN A 531 -2.17 -15.55 -17.97
CA ASN A 531 -2.61 -16.21 -16.74
C ASN A 531 -2.13 -15.41 -15.53
N LEU A 532 -3.00 -15.15 -14.56
CA LEU A 532 -2.70 -14.45 -13.31
C LEU A 532 -2.76 -15.42 -12.14
N ILE A 533 -1.74 -15.41 -11.29
CA ILE A 533 -1.81 -16.01 -9.95
C ILE A 533 -1.70 -14.93 -8.90
N PHE A 534 -2.44 -15.09 -7.80
CA PHE A 534 -2.35 -14.15 -6.68
C PHE A 534 -2.69 -14.79 -5.35
N LEU A 535 -2.14 -14.22 -4.29
CA LEU A 535 -2.48 -14.55 -2.91
C LEU A 535 -3.57 -13.58 -2.45
N PRO A 536 -4.72 -14.08 -1.97
CA PRO A 536 -5.76 -13.21 -1.45
C PRO A 536 -5.29 -12.53 -0.17
N ARG A 537 -5.88 -11.38 0.12
CA ARG A 537 -5.65 -10.67 1.38
C ARG A 537 -5.98 -11.58 2.56
N ILE A 538 -5.09 -11.56 3.53
CA ILE A 538 -5.20 -12.41 4.68
C ILE A 538 -5.72 -11.57 5.83
N GLU A 539 -6.96 -11.83 6.26
CA GLU A 539 -7.63 -11.05 7.30
C GLU A 539 -7.15 -11.40 8.72
N SER A 540 -6.54 -12.56 8.92
CA SER A 540 -6.06 -12.97 10.25
C SER A 540 -4.65 -12.43 10.52
N PRO A 541 -4.32 -12.00 11.74
CA PRO A 541 -3.00 -11.51 12.09
C PRO A 541 -1.90 -12.54 11.79
N LEU A 542 -0.79 -12.09 11.22
CA LEU A 542 0.39 -12.93 10.91
C LEU A 542 1.08 -13.43 12.18
N SER A 543 0.85 -12.79 13.29
CA SER A 543 1.50 -13.06 14.56
C SER A 543 0.46 -13.37 15.64
N ASP A 544 0.74 -14.39 16.42
CA ASP A 544 0.02 -14.70 17.65
C ASP A 544 0.77 -14.15 18.86
N TYR A 545 0.03 -13.79 19.88
CA TYR A 545 0.54 -13.42 21.17
C TYR A 545 0.34 -14.61 22.14
N GLU A 546 1.39 -14.98 22.83
CA GLU A 546 1.34 -16.03 23.82
C GLU A 546 2.10 -15.67 25.07
N VAL A 547 1.55 -16.01 26.21
CA VAL A 547 2.24 -15.92 27.51
C VAL A 547 2.57 -17.32 27.99
N VAL A 548 3.86 -17.53 28.30
CA VAL A 548 4.32 -18.82 28.81
C VAL A 548 5.09 -18.64 30.13
N ASP A 549 5.11 -19.69 30.94
CA ASP A 549 5.95 -19.77 32.11
C ASP A 549 7.41 -20.14 31.79
N ARG A 550 8.25 -20.29 32.81
CA ARG A 550 9.67 -20.67 32.63
C ARG A 550 9.88 -22.06 32.02
N SER A 551 8.88 -22.92 32.03
CA SER A 551 8.92 -24.25 31.39
C SER A 551 8.45 -24.23 29.96
N GLY A 552 7.90 -23.10 29.48
CA GLY A 552 7.30 -22.94 28.17
C GLY A 552 5.83 -23.38 28.10
N GLN A 553 5.18 -23.62 29.24
CA GLN A 553 3.75 -23.92 29.29
C GLN A 553 2.95 -22.62 29.13
N THR A 554 1.96 -22.65 28.24
CA THR A 554 1.07 -21.51 27.96
C THR A 554 0.22 -21.21 29.20
N ILE A 555 0.19 -19.94 29.59
CA ILE A 555 -0.65 -19.42 30.69
C ILE A 555 -1.92 -18.86 30.06
N ILE A 556 -2.95 -19.67 29.95
CA ILE A 556 -4.22 -19.34 29.28
C ILE A 556 -4.89 -18.09 29.90
N GLU A 557 -4.81 -17.95 31.21
CA GLU A 557 -5.40 -16.83 31.96
C GLU A 557 -4.78 -15.47 31.59
N ASP A 558 -3.56 -15.48 31.07
CA ASP A 558 -2.85 -14.30 30.63
C ASP A 558 -2.92 -14.07 29.11
N SER A 559 -3.60 -14.96 28.38
CA SER A 559 -3.79 -14.82 26.93
C SER A 559 -4.62 -13.58 26.62
N ILE A 560 -4.21 -12.84 25.63
CA ILE A 560 -4.98 -11.72 25.08
C ILE A 560 -6.09 -12.32 24.21
N THR A 561 -7.26 -11.71 24.24
CA THR A 561 -8.38 -12.14 23.39
C THR A 561 -8.08 -11.85 21.92
N LEU A 562 -8.59 -12.67 21.01
CA LEU A 562 -8.49 -12.44 19.56
C LEU A 562 -9.05 -11.05 19.21
N GLU A 563 -10.13 -10.63 19.85
CA GLU A 563 -10.75 -9.31 19.71
C GLU A 563 -9.76 -8.17 20.00
N THR A 564 -8.96 -8.28 21.08
CA THR A 564 -7.93 -7.28 21.38
C THR A 564 -6.81 -7.26 20.34
N LEU A 565 -6.40 -8.42 19.82
CA LEU A 565 -5.40 -8.51 18.74
C LEU A 565 -5.93 -7.93 17.42
N GLU A 566 -7.22 -8.12 17.13
CA GLU A 566 -7.89 -7.57 15.97
C GLU A 566 -8.02 -6.04 16.03
N MET A 567 -8.21 -5.47 17.21
CA MET A 567 -8.16 -4.00 17.42
C MET A 567 -6.80 -3.40 17.07
N LEU A 568 -5.70 -4.16 17.21
CA LEU A 568 -4.34 -3.73 16.82
C LEU A 568 -4.13 -3.73 15.30
N GLY A 569 -5.10 -4.19 14.52
CA GLY A 569 -5.06 -4.21 13.06
C GLY A 569 -4.38 -5.44 12.46
N HIS A 570 -4.03 -5.34 11.17
CA HIS A 570 -3.52 -6.47 10.38
C HIS A 570 -2.07 -6.87 10.65
N GLY A 571 -1.35 -6.09 11.43
CA GLY A 571 0.02 -6.36 11.83
C GLY A 571 0.36 -5.59 13.10
N TRP A 572 1.15 -6.18 13.96
CA TRP A 572 1.67 -5.54 15.14
C TRP A 572 3.11 -6.00 15.39
N SER A 573 3.88 -5.14 16.02
CA SER A 573 5.31 -5.34 16.27
C SER A 573 5.74 -4.63 17.56
N ASP A 574 7.01 -4.77 17.90
CA ASP A 574 7.69 -4.00 18.92
C ASP A 574 7.06 -4.12 20.31
N LEU A 575 7.05 -5.37 20.83
CA LEU A 575 6.66 -5.60 22.21
C LEU A 575 7.61 -4.90 23.16
N LYS A 576 7.11 -4.06 24.07
CA LYS A 576 7.89 -3.47 25.15
C LYS A 576 7.13 -3.50 26.46
N MET A 577 7.63 -4.29 27.40
CA MET A 577 7.10 -4.40 28.76
C MET A 577 7.35 -3.10 29.53
N SER A 578 6.32 -2.62 30.23
CA SER A 578 6.47 -1.51 31.17
C SER A 578 7.39 -1.91 32.35
N PRO A 579 8.12 -0.98 32.99
CA PRO A 579 9.02 -1.26 34.08
C PRO A 579 8.36 -1.98 35.27
N PHE A 580 7.06 -1.80 35.46
CA PHE A 580 6.27 -2.43 36.54
C PHE A 580 5.54 -3.71 36.12
N GLY A 581 5.60 -4.08 34.84
CA GLY A 581 5.01 -5.31 34.31
C GLY A 581 3.48 -5.29 34.21
N ASN A 582 2.85 -4.14 34.24
CA ASN A 582 1.38 -3.99 34.17
C ASN A 582 0.86 -3.62 32.78
N TYR A 583 1.73 -3.15 31.88
CA TYR A 583 1.40 -2.82 30.49
C TYR A 583 2.44 -3.38 29.52
N ILE A 584 2.01 -3.61 28.28
CA ILE A 584 2.90 -3.80 27.13
C ILE A 584 2.59 -2.70 26.11
N ALA A 585 3.60 -1.98 25.65
CA ALA A 585 3.49 -1.13 24.48
C ALA A 585 3.66 -1.96 23.22
N ILE A 586 2.82 -1.71 22.23
CA ILE A 586 2.77 -2.43 20.95
C ILE A 586 2.59 -1.41 19.83
N THR A 587 3.28 -1.61 18.73
CA THR A 587 3.01 -0.90 17.47
C THR A 587 1.92 -1.64 16.69
N GLY A 588 0.74 -1.06 16.56
CA GLY A 588 -0.39 -1.63 15.82
C GLY A 588 -0.55 -0.96 14.45
N ARG A 589 -0.87 -1.73 13.41
CA ARG A 589 -1.07 -1.23 12.04
C ARG A 589 -2.53 -1.34 11.66
N THR A 590 -3.20 -0.20 11.56
CA THR A 590 -4.53 -0.07 10.98
C THR A 590 -4.44 0.44 9.54
N TYR A 591 -5.56 0.45 8.81
CA TYR A 591 -5.58 1.00 7.45
C TYR A 591 -5.24 2.49 7.47
N GLY A 592 -4.07 2.86 6.93
CA GLY A 592 -3.64 4.24 6.73
C GLY A 592 -2.85 4.86 7.88
N SER A 593 -2.66 4.19 9.01
CA SER A 593 -1.76 4.66 10.10
C SER A 593 -1.12 3.51 10.85
N THR A 594 0.03 3.81 11.42
CA THR A 594 0.71 2.95 12.39
C THR A 594 0.76 3.70 13.71
N ASP A 595 0.27 3.07 14.78
CA ASP A 595 0.04 3.75 16.06
C ASP A 595 0.58 2.95 17.24
N ILE A 596 0.88 3.66 18.33
CA ILE A 596 1.26 3.06 19.60
C ILE A 596 0.00 2.73 20.39
N TRP A 597 -0.05 1.48 20.85
CA TRP A 597 -1.10 0.94 21.71
C TRP A 597 -0.50 0.47 23.03
N LEU A 598 -1.24 0.61 24.12
CA LEU A 598 -0.95 0.03 25.42
C LEU A 598 -1.93 -1.09 25.73
N LEU A 599 -1.39 -2.26 25.93
CA LEU A 599 -2.15 -3.39 26.42
C LEU A 599 -2.01 -3.45 27.95
N ASN A 600 -3.12 -3.31 28.65
CA ASN A 600 -3.18 -3.52 30.09
C ASN A 600 -3.26 -5.04 30.39
N LEU A 601 -2.28 -5.56 31.11
CA LEU A 601 -2.16 -7.01 31.36
C LEU A 601 -3.15 -7.57 32.40
N GLU A 602 -3.73 -6.71 33.22
CA GLU A 602 -4.73 -7.09 34.22
C GLU A 602 -6.13 -7.11 33.58
N SER A 603 -6.52 -6.01 32.93
CA SER A 603 -7.85 -5.90 32.31
C SER A 603 -7.95 -6.55 30.93
N LYS A 604 -6.83 -6.91 30.30
CA LYS A 604 -6.70 -7.45 28.93
C LYS A 604 -7.15 -6.48 27.82
N ASN A 605 -7.35 -5.23 28.14
CA ASN A 605 -7.82 -4.21 27.20
C ASN A 605 -6.64 -3.49 26.53
N GLY A 606 -6.79 -3.19 25.23
CA GLY A 606 -5.89 -2.35 24.48
C GLY A 606 -6.37 -0.89 24.47
N GLU A 607 -5.46 0.07 24.62
CA GLU A 607 -5.71 1.49 24.52
C GLU A 607 -4.77 2.12 23.48
N ARG A 608 -5.33 2.80 22.46
CA ARG A 608 -4.56 3.55 21.49
C ARG A 608 -4.04 4.85 22.12
N ILE A 609 -2.76 5.14 21.96
CA ILE A 609 -2.08 6.29 22.58
C ILE A 609 -1.79 7.40 21.57
N THR A 610 -1.50 7.04 20.32
CA THR A 610 -1.24 8.02 19.26
C THR A 610 -2.37 8.02 18.26
N PHE A 611 -2.71 9.20 17.72
CA PHE A 611 -3.90 9.40 16.88
C PHE A 611 -3.64 10.24 15.63
N GLU A 612 -2.43 10.80 15.50
CA GLU A 612 -2.08 11.64 14.37
C GLU A 612 -1.98 10.78 13.08
N PRO A 613 -2.18 11.38 11.91
CA PRO A 613 -2.02 10.67 10.63
C PRO A 613 -0.55 10.46 10.27
N SER A 614 0.25 10.06 11.26
CA SER A 614 1.69 9.74 11.18
C SER A 614 1.90 8.25 11.40
N GLU A 615 3.08 7.77 11.02
CA GLU A 615 3.54 6.46 11.45
C GLU A 615 4.28 6.59 12.75
N ASP A 616 3.66 6.14 13.83
CA ASP A 616 4.19 6.15 15.18
C ASP A 616 4.63 4.72 15.56
N GLU A 617 5.94 4.53 15.74
CA GLU A 617 6.55 3.22 15.88
C GLU A 617 7.68 3.22 16.92
N TYR A 618 8.15 2.03 17.33
CA TYR A 618 9.32 1.81 18.17
C TYR A 618 9.23 2.50 19.53
N ALA A 619 8.16 2.17 20.26
CA ALA A 619 7.89 2.71 21.59
C ALA A 619 8.85 2.16 22.63
N VAL A 620 9.38 3.04 23.50
CA VAL A 620 10.19 2.67 24.68
C VAL A 620 9.65 3.39 25.92
N TRP A 621 9.68 2.69 27.07
CA TRP A 621 9.18 3.20 28.33
C TRP A 621 10.21 4.06 29.06
N SER A 622 9.76 5.13 29.71
CA SER A 622 10.56 5.81 30.72
C SER A 622 10.79 4.88 31.94
N PRO A 623 11.92 5.01 32.64
CA PRO A 623 12.21 4.16 33.80
C PRO A 623 11.17 4.23 34.92
N ASP A 624 10.46 5.37 35.06
CA ASP A 624 9.39 5.58 36.03
C ASP A 624 8.01 5.16 35.52
N GLY A 625 7.90 4.66 34.27
CA GLY A 625 6.68 4.17 33.65
C GLY A 625 5.61 5.23 33.37
N LYS A 626 5.95 6.52 33.47
CA LYS A 626 4.99 7.62 33.23
C LYS A 626 4.95 8.14 31.81
N TYR A 627 6.01 7.88 31.05
CA TYR A 627 6.17 8.38 29.68
C TYR A 627 6.46 7.23 28.73
N ILE A 628 6.05 7.43 27.47
CA ILE A 628 6.47 6.62 26.33
C ILE A 628 7.17 7.52 25.33
N ALA A 629 8.36 7.15 24.90
CA ALA A 629 9.00 7.75 23.76
C ALA A 629 8.80 6.85 22.55
N TYR A 630 8.63 7.45 21.39
CA TYR A 630 8.42 6.75 20.12
C TYR A 630 8.95 7.58 18.94
N THR A 631 9.13 6.94 17.82
CA THR A 631 9.45 7.64 16.57
C THR A 631 8.20 7.90 15.75
N SER A 632 8.11 9.08 15.18
CA SER A 632 6.95 9.56 14.41
C SER A 632 7.40 10.12 13.07
N SER A 633 6.73 9.74 11.99
CA SER A 633 6.97 10.31 10.65
C SER A 633 5.67 10.61 9.94
N MET A 634 5.58 11.80 9.34
CA MET A 634 4.59 12.10 8.31
C MET A 634 5.21 11.89 6.95
N ALA A 635 4.39 11.52 5.97
CA ALA A 635 4.80 11.34 4.59
C ALA A 635 5.65 12.53 4.10
N GLY A 636 6.84 12.27 3.57
CA GLY A 636 7.76 13.29 3.05
C GLY A 636 8.53 14.09 4.11
N THR A 637 8.50 13.71 5.38
CA THR A 637 9.20 14.42 6.46
C THR A 637 10.27 13.56 7.13
N ASN A 638 11.22 14.24 7.77
CA ASN A 638 12.19 13.60 8.66
C ASN A 638 11.48 12.94 9.85
N ARG A 639 12.04 11.85 10.36
CA ARG A 639 11.49 11.15 11.53
C ARG A 639 11.75 11.95 12.80
N LYS A 640 10.75 12.09 13.66
CA LYS A 640 10.82 12.79 14.94
C LYS A 640 10.87 11.77 16.08
N ILE A 641 11.62 12.07 17.11
CA ILE A 641 11.55 11.38 18.40
C ILE A 641 10.64 12.22 19.30
N LEU A 642 9.57 11.61 19.76
CA LEU A 642 8.53 12.22 20.58
C LEU A 642 8.42 11.51 21.94
N ILE A 643 8.04 12.26 22.99
CA ILE A 643 7.73 11.72 24.32
C ILE A 643 6.29 12.07 24.65
N GLN A 644 5.47 11.07 24.91
CA GLN A 644 4.08 11.20 25.37
C GLN A 644 4.00 10.99 26.86
N ASP A 645 3.40 11.94 27.56
CA ASP A 645 2.96 11.79 28.95
C ASP A 645 1.66 10.98 29.00
N LEU A 646 1.68 9.85 29.72
CA LEU A 646 0.53 8.95 29.78
C LEU A 646 -0.61 9.48 30.68
N SER A 647 -0.32 10.47 31.54
CA SER A 647 -1.33 11.15 32.37
C SER A 647 -2.09 12.24 31.60
N ILE A 648 -1.55 12.73 30.49
CA ILE A 648 -2.10 13.82 29.69
C ILE A 648 -2.17 13.38 28.23
N ARG A 649 -3.35 13.26 27.68
CA ARG A 649 -3.50 12.89 26.26
C ARG A 649 -3.21 14.08 25.34
N GLY A 650 -2.49 13.82 24.25
CA GLY A 650 -2.15 14.80 23.20
C GLY A 650 -0.90 15.64 23.49
N ASN A 651 -0.42 16.33 22.46
CA ASN A 651 0.76 17.20 22.46
C ASN A 651 2.04 16.54 23.00
N PRO A 652 2.59 15.51 22.36
CA PRO A 652 3.83 14.90 22.79
C PRO A 652 4.99 15.90 22.70
N LYS A 653 5.93 15.79 23.64
CA LYS A 653 7.15 16.62 23.66
C LYS A 653 8.07 16.16 22.52
N HIS A 654 8.45 17.07 21.64
CA HIS A 654 9.46 16.83 20.63
C HIS A 654 10.87 16.85 21.28
N VAL A 655 11.67 15.83 20.99
CA VAL A 655 13.07 15.72 21.47
C VAL A 655 14.02 16.06 20.34
N LEU A 656 13.96 15.35 19.22
CA LEU A 656 14.90 15.49 18.11
C LEU A 656 14.21 15.16 16.78
N THR A 657 14.68 15.79 15.70
CA THR A 657 14.33 15.41 14.33
C THR A 657 15.53 14.72 13.68
N TRP A 658 15.35 13.50 13.23
CA TRP A 658 16.36 12.72 12.51
C TRP A 658 16.12 12.77 11.00
N PRO A 659 17.16 12.88 10.17
CA PRO A 659 16.98 13.11 8.73
C PRO A 659 16.35 11.94 7.99
N ARG A 660 16.37 10.73 8.54
CA ARG A 660 15.85 9.52 7.90
C ARG A 660 15.23 8.55 8.91
N HIS A 661 15.33 7.28 8.64
CA HIS A 661 14.73 6.19 9.41
C HIS A 661 15.55 5.92 10.70
N ILE A 662 14.94 6.15 11.84
CA ILE A 662 15.52 5.86 13.15
C ILE A 662 14.54 5.06 14.00
N HIS A 663 15.03 4.06 14.71
CA HIS A 663 14.26 3.23 15.64
C HIS A 663 14.77 3.39 17.06
N LEU A 664 13.92 3.73 17.99
CA LEU A 664 14.27 3.65 19.42
C LEU A 664 14.31 2.18 19.84
N THR A 665 15.34 1.81 20.58
CA THR A 665 15.50 0.44 21.07
C THR A 665 15.44 0.35 22.59
N ASP A 666 15.86 1.40 23.31
CA ASP A 666 15.81 1.45 24.76
C ASP A 666 15.90 2.88 25.32
N TRP A 667 15.55 3.05 26.60
CA TRP A 667 15.67 4.27 27.39
C TRP A 667 16.52 4.00 28.63
N SER A 668 17.55 4.80 28.86
CA SER A 668 18.50 4.60 29.99
C SER A 668 17.80 4.62 31.35
N PRO A 669 18.24 3.82 32.33
CA PRO A 669 17.66 3.77 33.68
C PRO A 669 17.71 5.10 34.44
N ASP A 670 18.64 6.00 34.12
CA ASP A 670 18.74 7.35 34.70
C ASP A 670 17.83 8.38 34.02
N GLY A 671 17.10 7.97 32.97
CA GLY A 671 16.14 8.79 32.24
C GLY A 671 16.76 9.82 31.32
N LYS A 672 18.07 9.77 30.99
CA LYS A 672 18.75 10.84 30.26
C LYS A 672 19.06 10.50 28.81
N TRP A 673 19.05 9.24 28.40
CA TRP A 673 19.51 8.79 27.10
C TRP A 673 18.53 7.83 26.45
N PHE A 674 18.38 7.95 25.13
CA PHE A 674 17.83 6.91 24.29
C PHE A 674 18.95 6.15 23.60
N VAL A 675 18.75 4.86 23.34
CA VAL A 675 19.50 4.13 22.31
C VAL A 675 18.62 4.05 21.07
N ALA A 676 19.22 4.34 19.93
CA ALA A 676 18.52 4.38 18.65
C ALA A 676 19.37 3.78 17.54
N LEU A 677 18.71 3.08 16.62
CA LEU A 677 19.27 2.44 15.45
C LEU A 677 18.93 3.26 14.20
N ASP A 678 19.95 3.74 13.50
CA ASP A 678 19.81 4.46 12.24
C ASP A 678 19.93 3.50 11.04
N TYR A 679 18.87 3.36 10.29
CA TYR A 679 18.79 2.53 9.07
C TYR A 679 19.27 3.27 7.81
N SER A 680 19.66 4.52 7.95
CA SER A 680 19.94 5.41 6.81
C SER A 680 21.41 5.59 6.49
N SER A 681 22.29 4.92 7.23
CA SER A 681 23.72 5.05 6.99
C SER A 681 24.13 4.33 5.70
N ASN A 682 25.09 4.93 4.98
CA ASN A 682 25.65 4.31 3.77
C ASN A 682 26.53 3.09 4.10
N ASN A 683 26.77 2.84 5.38
CA ASN A 683 27.67 1.80 5.87
C ASN A 683 26.96 0.56 6.43
N GLY A 684 25.64 0.59 6.56
CA GLY A 684 24.83 -0.42 7.23
C GLY A 684 23.88 0.22 8.25
N MET A 685 23.41 -0.53 9.23
CA MET A 685 22.62 -0.02 10.34
C MET A 685 23.57 0.44 11.46
N ASP A 686 23.50 1.71 11.85
CA ASP A 686 24.37 2.33 12.85
C ASP A 686 23.65 2.56 14.18
N LEU A 687 24.36 2.41 15.30
CA LEU A 687 23.82 2.56 16.65
C LEU A 687 24.32 3.83 17.33
N TYR A 688 23.38 4.61 17.88
CA TYR A 688 23.63 5.87 18.57
C TYR A 688 22.98 5.91 19.96
N ALA A 689 23.60 6.64 20.91
CA ALA A 689 22.93 7.13 22.10
C ALA A 689 22.59 8.61 21.91
N ILE A 690 21.34 9.00 22.24
CA ILE A 690 20.79 10.35 22.04
C ILE A 690 20.38 10.92 23.38
N SER A 691 20.96 12.06 23.78
CA SER A 691 20.57 12.75 25.00
C SER A 691 19.20 13.40 24.87
N ILE A 692 18.34 13.22 25.88
CA ILE A 692 16.97 13.75 25.91
C ILE A 692 16.95 15.27 26.18
N ASN A 693 17.99 15.80 26.80
CA ASN A 693 17.99 17.18 27.29
C ASN A 693 19.03 18.10 26.63
N SER A 694 20.10 17.54 26.02
CA SER A 694 21.20 18.34 25.48
C SER A 694 21.40 18.25 23.96
N ASN A 695 20.61 17.48 23.26
CA ASN A 695 20.81 17.15 21.84
C ASN A 695 22.19 16.52 21.53
N GLU A 696 22.90 16.02 22.54
CA GLU A 696 24.15 15.31 22.40
C GLU A 696 23.91 13.94 21.80
N ILE A 697 24.73 13.54 20.82
CA ILE A 697 24.63 12.27 20.13
C ILE A 697 25.99 11.57 20.25
N ILE A 698 25.99 10.38 20.82
CA ILE A 698 27.19 9.55 20.99
C ILE A 698 27.09 8.37 20.02
N PRO A 699 28.00 8.22 19.04
CA PRO A 699 28.05 7.03 18.19
C PRO A 699 28.55 5.84 19.01
N ILE A 700 27.72 4.81 19.16
CA ILE A 700 28.05 3.58 19.89
C ILE A 700 28.82 2.62 18.98
N SER A 701 28.30 2.38 17.81
CA SER A 701 28.93 1.59 16.76
C SER A 701 28.41 2.05 15.39
N THR A 702 29.36 2.50 14.54
CA THR A 702 29.11 3.06 13.20
C THR A 702 30.10 2.43 12.21
N THR A 703 30.02 1.12 12.07
CA THR A 703 30.94 0.34 11.24
C THR A 703 30.33 0.06 9.85
N GLN A 704 30.98 -0.74 9.02
CA GLN A 704 30.38 -1.25 7.78
C GLN A 704 29.49 -2.48 8.01
N ALA A 705 29.30 -2.87 9.25
CA ALA A 705 28.45 -3.97 9.69
C ALA A 705 27.03 -3.48 10.00
N ASN A 706 26.11 -4.41 10.17
CA ASN A 706 24.77 -4.11 10.64
C ASN A 706 24.72 -4.24 12.17
N GLU A 707 24.52 -3.12 12.84
CA GLU A 707 24.27 -3.08 14.27
C GLU A 707 22.76 -3.24 14.55
N GLY A 708 22.41 -3.66 15.78
CA GLY A 708 21.01 -3.79 16.18
C GLY A 708 20.79 -4.01 17.66
N SER A 709 19.52 -3.94 18.07
CA SER A 709 19.02 -4.33 19.40
C SER A 709 19.82 -3.75 20.60
N GLY A 710 20.10 -2.45 20.59
CA GLY A 710 20.79 -1.77 21.69
C GLY A 710 19.95 -1.75 22.96
N GLN A 711 20.52 -2.17 24.13
CA GLN A 711 19.84 -2.17 25.43
C GLN A 711 20.79 -1.79 26.55
N PHE A 712 20.33 -0.94 27.47
CA PHE A 712 21.08 -0.63 28.69
C PHE A 712 21.00 -1.78 29.71
N SER A 713 22.09 -1.96 30.46
CA SER A 713 21.98 -2.74 31.69
C SER A 713 21.10 -1.99 32.70
N PRO A 714 20.43 -2.69 33.64
CA PRO A 714 19.58 -2.04 34.64
C PRO A 714 20.28 -1.02 35.56
N ASP A 715 21.59 -1.08 35.69
CA ASP A 715 22.41 -0.10 36.43
C ASP A 715 22.91 1.08 35.57
N GLY A 716 22.60 1.04 34.25
CA GLY A 716 22.96 2.09 33.28
C GLY A 716 24.44 2.20 32.93
N LYS A 717 25.30 1.31 33.42
CA LYS A 717 26.76 1.38 33.23
C LYS A 717 27.24 0.64 31.98
N TRP A 718 26.41 -0.21 31.45
CA TRP A 718 26.70 -1.01 30.28
C TRP A 718 25.60 -0.90 29.22
N LEU A 719 25.99 -1.06 27.97
CA LEU A 719 25.12 -1.16 26.85
C LEU A 719 25.46 -2.44 26.08
N THR A 720 24.44 -3.24 25.78
CA THR A 720 24.57 -4.41 24.90
C THR A 720 23.95 -4.11 23.55
N TYR A 721 24.51 -4.67 22.49
CA TYR A 721 23.97 -4.54 21.13
C TYR A 721 24.42 -5.72 20.25
N THR A 722 23.74 -5.93 19.12
CA THR A 722 24.15 -6.95 18.14
C THR A 722 24.93 -6.30 17.00
N SER A 723 25.90 -7.05 16.40
CA SER A 723 26.62 -6.63 15.20
C SER A 723 27.09 -7.87 14.42
N ASP A 724 27.11 -7.77 13.10
CA ASP A 724 27.64 -8.81 12.20
C ASP A 724 29.10 -8.55 11.76
N GLN A 725 29.80 -7.64 12.39
CA GLN A 725 31.20 -7.26 12.08
C GLN A 725 32.18 -8.44 12.09
N SER A 726 31.86 -9.54 12.78
CA SER A 726 32.69 -10.75 12.84
C SER A 726 32.37 -11.76 11.70
N GLY A 727 31.44 -11.43 10.80
CA GLY A 727 30.94 -12.30 9.75
C GLY A 727 29.72 -13.13 10.14
N SER A 728 29.26 -13.03 11.38
CA SER A 728 28.01 -13.55 11.91
C SER A 728 27.46 -12.60 12.97
N THR A 729 26.12 -12.59 13.15
CA THR A 729 25.48 -11.74 14.17
C THR A 729 25.89 -12.21 15.56
N GLU A 730 26.56 -11.34 16.30
CA GLU A 730 27.04 -11.56 17.66
C GLU A 730 26.55 -10.46 18.59
N THR A 731 26.47 -10.74 19.89
CA THR A 731 26.15 -9.70 20.88
C THR A 731 27.44 -9.14 21.51
N TYR A 732 27.54 -7.82 21.51
CA TYR A 732 28.63 -7.07 22.14
C TYR A 732 28.13 -6.37 23.41
N ILE A 733 29.04 -6.06 24.31
CA ILE A 733 28.78 -5.22 25.49
C ILE A 733 29.86 -4.15 25.58
N VAL A 734 29.46 -2.94 25.94
CA VAL A 734 30.35 -1.77 26.06
C VAL A 734 30.00 -0.95 27.30
N THR A 735 30.99 -0.36 27.98
CA THR A 735 30.74 0.60 29.08
C THR A 735 30.05 1.86 28.54
N PHE A 736 29.17 2.45 29.30
CA PHE A 736 28.45 3.66 28.94
C PHE A 736 28.51 4.71 30.07
N PRO A 737 28.71 6.01 29.76
CA PRO A 737 28.80 6.62 28.41
C PRO A 737 30.24 6.63 27.82
N GLU A 738 31.27 6.24 28.53
CA GLU A 738 32.69 6.42 28.14
C GLU A 738 33.11 5.54 26.94
N LEU A 739 32.45 4.42 26.69
CA LEU A 739 32.69 3.45 25.60
C LEU A 739 34.12 2.84 25.61
N GLU A 740 34.81 2.86 26.76
CA GLU A 740 36.22 2.45 26.85
C GLU A 740 36.43 0.93 26.81
N ARG A 741 35.44 0.15 27.30
CA ARG A 741 35.54 -1.31 27.37
C ARG A 741 34.50 -1.93 26.47
N LYS A 742 34.94 -2.42 25.31
CA LYS A 742 34.07 -3.15 24.34
C LYS A 742 34.57 -4.59 24.21
N GLN A 743 33.64 -5.56 24.31
CA GLN A 743 33.98 -6.98 24.11
C GLN A 743 32.77 -7.75 23.55
N GLN A 744 33.05 -8.89 22.92
CA GLN A 744 31.99 -9.86 22.55
C GLN A 744 31.38 -10.43 23.85
N PHE A 745 30.06 -10.39 23.91
CA PHE A 745 29.31 -10.81 25.10
C PHE A 745 28.62 -12.19 24.88
N LEU A 746 27.91 -12.38 23.79
CA LEU A 746 27.39 -13.69 23.37
C LEU A 746 27.88 -13.97 21.97
N THR A 747 28.28 -15.22 21.71
CA THR A 747 28.84 -15.67 20.43
C THR A 747 28.07 -16.87 19.87
N GLY A 748 28.25 -17.18 18.58
CA GLY A 748 27.61 -18.31 17.89
C GLY A 748 26.18 -18.03 17.46
N GLY A 749 25.89 -16.79 17.02
CA GLY A 749 24.57 -16.43 16.47
C GLY A 749 23.46 -16.28 17.50
N LYS A 750 23.81 -16.04 18.77
CA LYS A 750 22.85 -15.79 19.84
C LYS A 750 22.32 -14.38 19.76
N THR A 751 21.00 -14.23 19.75
CA THR A 751 20.31 -12.95 19.51
C THR A 751 19.16 -12.72 20.49
N GLY A 752 18.49 -11.56 20.38
CA GLY A 752 17.31 -11.24 21.20
C GLY A 752 17.66 -11.19 22.68
N LEU A 753 18.74 -10.50 23.07
CA LEU A 753 19.09 -10.34 24.48
C LEU A 753 18.06 -9.47 25.20
N SER A 754 17.65 -9.89 26.39
CA SER A 754 16.85 -9.11 27.33
C SER A 754 17.46 -9.20 28.72
N TRP A 755 17.57 -8.06 29.40
CA TRP A 755 18.06 -7.99 30.78
C TRP A 755 16.93 -8.32 31.75
N GLY A 756 17.21 -9.21 32.72
CA GLY A 756 16.33 -9.32 33.87
C GLY A 756 16.48 -8.07 34.77
N GLN A 757 15.40 -7.65 35.43
CA GLN A 757 15.31 -6.39 36.16
C GLN A 757 16.40 -6.25 37.24
N SER A 758 16.87 -7.36 37.81
CA SER A 758 17.96 -7.35 38.80
C SER A 758 19.34 -7.04 38.21
N GLY A 759 19.51 -7.05 36.89
CA GLY A 759 20.83 -6.95 36.21
C GLY A 759 21.73 -8.17 36.38
N LYS A 760 21.26 -9.22 37.11
CA LYS A 760 22.03 -10.44 37.40
C LYS A 760 21.71 -11.62 36.52
N ILE A 761 20.70 -11.48 35.64
CA ILE A 761 20.24 -12.51 34.70
C ILE A 761 20.06 -11.85 33.35
N ILE A 762 20.49 -12.55 32.32
CA ILE A 762 20.15 -12.23 30.94
C ILE A 762 19.36 -13.37 30.32
N TYR A 763 18.47 -13.04 29.42
CA TYR A 763 17.73 -13.97 28.60
C TYR A 763 18.13 -13.78 27.15
N PHE A 764 18.28 -14.85 26.38
CA PHE A 764 18.66 -14.77 24.98
C PHE A 764 18.19 -16.00 24.20
N ARG A 765 18.08 -15.84 22.90
CA ARG A 765 17.73 -16.89 21.95
C ARG A 765 18.98 -17.54 21.37
N ASP A 766 18.98 -18.87 21.29
CA ASP A 766 19.95 -19.69 20.56
C ASP A 766 19.19 -20.73 19.72
N GLY A 767 19.10 -20.50 18.42
CA GLY A 767 18.21 -21.25 17.53
C GLY A 767 16.73 -21.07 17.94
N ASP A 768 16.02 -22.19 18.11
CA ASP A 768 14.61 -22.21 18.54
C ASP A 768 14.44 -22.29 20.07
N TYR A 769 15.49 -22.04 20.84
CA TYR A 769 15.46 -22.17 22.29
C TYR A 769 15.71 -20.83 22.99
N LEU A 770 14.96 -20.60 24.08
CA LEU A 770 15.23 -19.53 25.03
C LEU A 770 16.12 -20.03 26.16
N TYR A 771 17.10 -19.21 26.53
CA TYR A 771 18.06 -19.47 27.61
C TYR A 771 18.01 -18.36 28.65
N ALA A 772 18.29 -18.72 29.91
CA ALA A 772 18.62 -17.78 30.98
C ALA A 772 20.06 -18.00 31.42
N GLN A 773 20.79 -16.93 31.64
CA GLN A 773 22.19 -16.99 32.12
C GLN A 773 22.42 -16.00 33.25
N LYS A 774 22.92 -16.48 34.36
CA LYS A 774 23.35 -15.62 35.45
C LYS A 774 24.66 -14.95 35.09
N ILE A 775 24.76 -13.68 35.44
CA ILE A 775 25.95 -12.85 35.18
C ILE A 775 26.25 -11.95 36.35
N ASP A 776 27.56 -11.59 36.52
CA ASP A 776 28.02 -10.53 37.39
C ASP A 776 28.86 -9.57 36.53
N ILE A 777 28.47 -8.29 36.52
CA ILE A 777 29.12 -7.23 35.74
C ILE A 777 29.68 -6.11 36.64
N SER A 778 29.78 -6.34 37.96
CA SER A 778 30.17 -5.31 38.92
C SER A 778 31.63 -4.86 38.77
N ASN A 779 32.55 -5.76 38.45
CA ASN A 779 33.99 -5.48 38.25
C ASN A 779 34.49 -6.04 36.91
N GLU A 780 34.27 -7.33 36.70
CA GLU A 780 34.59 -8.07 35.48
C GLU A 780 33.33 -8.81 35.05
N ILE A 781 33.23 -9.09 33.75
CA ILE A 781 32.06 -9.81 33.24
C ILE A 781 32.24 -11.31 33.53
N ILE A 782 31.56 -11.79 34.53
CA ILE A 782 31.52 -13.21 34.90
C ILE A 782 30.18 -13.77 34.46
N LYS A 783 30.20 -14.88 33.71
CA LYS A 783 29.02 -15.57 33.20
C LYS A 783 28.99 -17.00 33.72
N GLU A 784 27.89 -17.42 34.36
CA GLU A 784 27.62 -18.82 34.65
C GLU A 784 27.23 -19.58 33.37
N LYS A 785 27.14 -20.91 33.47
CA LYS A 785 26.68 -21.74 32.37
C LYS A 785 25.19 -21.38 32.05
N PRO A 786 24.81 -21.16 30.75
CA PRO A 786 23.43 -20.87 30.39
C PRO A 786 22.52 -22.06 30.72
N VAL A 787 21.32 -21.76 31.20
CA VAL A 787 20.27 -22.72 31.49
C VAL A 787 19.25 -22.63 30.37
N LYS A 788 19.03 -23.74 29.69
CA LYS A 788 17.99 -23.88 28.69
C LYS A 788 16.62 -23.87 29.37
N LEU A 789 15.73 -22.97 28.93
CA LEU A 789 14.39 -22.84 29.46
C LEU A 789 13.42 -23.72 28.64
N PHE A 790 13.03 -23.28 27.45
CA PHE A 790 12.09 -23.98 26.61
C PHE A 790 12.37 -23.79 25.11
N GLN A 791 11.75 -24.64 24.30
CA GLN A 791 11.80 -24.54 22.85
C GLN A 791 10.52 -23.90 22.34
N THR A 792 10.65 -22.88 21.50
CA THR A 792 9.53 -22.26 20.83
C THR A 792 9.98 -21.44 19.64
N GLN A 793 9.15 -21.36 18.61
CA GLN A 793 9.35 -20.46 17.48
C GLN A 793 8.67 -19.14 17.79
N PHE A 794 9.46 -18.08 17.97
CA PHE A 794 8.98 -16.73 18.23
C PHE A 794 9.82 -15.70 17.48
N MET A 795 9.25 -14.54 17.21
CA MET A 795 9.93 -13.40 16.58
C MET A 795 10.55 -12.48 17.64
N GLU A 796 9.78 -12.17 18.66
CA GLU A 796 10.14 -11.28 19.76
C GLU A 796 9.66 -11.85 21.08
N PHE A 797 10.31 -11.45 22.16
CA PHE A 797 9.87 -11.77 23.50
C PHE A 797 10.18 -10.65 24.48
N GLU A 798 9.34 -10.52 25.49
CA GLU A 798 9.55 -9.70 26.67
C GLU A 798 9.45 -10.56 27.91
N VAL A 799 10.15 -10.16 28.97
CA VAL A 799 10.20 -10.91 30.23
C VAL A 799 9.53 -10.10 31.33
N SER A 800 8.66 -10.75 32.11
CA SER A 800 8.07 -10.09 33.29
C SER A 800 9.16 -9.65 34.28
N PRO A 801 8.95 -8.57 35.05
CA PRO A 801 9.95 -8.06 36.01
C PRO A 801 10.46 -9.11 37.01
N ASP A 802 9.61 -10.05 37.42
CA ASP A 802 9.96 -11.16 38.31
C ASP A 802 10.66 -12.32 37.57
N GLY A 803 10.76 -12.28 36.24
CA GLY A 803 11.38 -13.31 35.40
C GLY A 803 10.63 -14.65 35.36
N GLN A 804 9.33 -14.68 35.72
CA GLN A 804 8.55 -15.91 35.76
C GLN A 804 7.70 -16.12 34.50
N LYS A 805 7.32 -15.04 33.79
CA LYS A 805 6.50 -15.07 32.59
C LYS A 805 7.27 -14.51 31.40
N PHE A 806 6.99 -15.09 30.25
CA PHE A 806 7.54 -14.65 28.94
C PHE A 806 6.38 -14.36 28.00
N TYR A 807 6.39 -13.18 27.44
CA TYR A 807 5.43 -12.64 26.51
C TYR A 807 6.00 -12.78 25.12
N LEU A 808 5.41 -13.63 24.30
CA LEU A 808 5.97 -14.05 23.02
C LEU A 808 5.13 -13.52 21.87
N ARG A 809 5.77 -12.93 20.86
CA ARG A 809 5.19 -12.76 19.54
C ARG A 809 5.59 -13.95 18.67
N ARG A 810 4.62 -14.79 18.31
CA ARG A 810 4.85 -15.95 17.45
C ARG A 810 4.36 -15.70 16.03
N ILE A 811 4.95 -16.43 15.10
CA ILE A 811 4.31 -16.60 13.79
C ILE A 811 3.14 -17.57 13.98
N ASN A 812 1.96 -17.19 13.53
CA ASN A 812 0.79 -18.08 13.60
C ASN A 812 0.96 -19.24 12.60
N ILE A 813 1.61 -20.33 13.06
CA ILE A 813 1.87 -21.53 12.25
C ILE A 813 0.61 -22.40 12.05
N ASN A 814 -0.42 -22.23 12.90
CA ASN A 814 -1.68 -22.95 12.77
C ASN A 814 -2.66 -22.28 11.81
N ARG A 815 -2.27 -21.17 11.24
CA ARG A 815 -3.07 -20.47 10.24
C ARG A 815 -3.20 -21.34 9.01
N PRO A 816 -4.40 -21.60 8.50
CA PRO A 816 -4.54 -22.28 7.21
C PRO A 816 -3.87 -21.42 6.14
N ASN A 817 -2.95 -22.01 5.40
CA ASN A 817 -2.35 -21.35 4.25
C ASN A 817 -3.47 -21.01 3.27
N PRO A 818 -3.67 -19.73 2.91
CA PRO A 818 -4.65 -19.41 1.89
C PRO A 818 -4.22 -20.07 0.58
N PRO A 819 -5.16 -20.60 -0.21
CA PRO A 819 -4.84 -21.14 -1.50
C PRO A 819 -4.32 -20.04 -2.42
N LEU A 820 -3.43 -20.38 -3.34
CA LEU A 820 -3.07 -19.51 -4.42
C LEU A 820 -4.22 -19.48 -5.43
N TYR A 821 -4.74 -18.31 -5.77
CA TYR A 821 -5.77 -18.16 -6.80
C TYR A 821 -5.13 -18.10 -8.17
N LEU A 822 -5.74 -18.77 -9.13
CA LEU A 822 -5.35 -18.78 -10.55
C LEU A 822 -6.53 -18.29 -11.39
N ILE A 823 -6.29 -17.30 -12.23
CA ILE A 823 -7.20 -16.86 -13.27
C ILE A 823 -6.52 -17.17 -14.62
N THR A 824 -7.06 -18.13 -15.37
CA THR A 824 -6.59 -18.41 -16.72
C THR A 824 -7.31 -17.54 -17.74
N ASN A 825 -6.65 -17.21 -18.85
CA ASN A 825 -7.17 -16.34 -19.92
C ASN A 825 -7.59 -14.93 -19.41
N TRP A 826 -6.92 -14.42 -18.38
CA TRP A 826 -7.26 -13.15 -17.76
C TRP A 826 -7.16 -11.97 -18.73
N PHE A 827 -6.24 -11.98 -19.70
CA PHE A 827 -6.15 -10.93 -20.71
C PHE A 827 -7.42 -10.78 -21.55
N GLN A 828 -8.15 -11.86 -21.81
CA GLN A 828 -9.43 -11.78 -22.50
C GLN A 828 -10.52 -11.10 -21.67
N GLU A 829 -10.52 -11.35 -20.36
CA GLU A 829 -11.40 -10.63 -19.44
C GLU A 829 -11.07 -9.13 -19.41
N LEU A 830 -9.78 -8.76 -19.41
CA LEU A 830 -9.35 -7.37 -19.48
C LEU A 830 -9.80 -6.69 -20.77
N GLU A 831 -9.70 -7.35 -21.94
CA GLU A 831 -10.16 -6.80 -23.21
C GLU A 831 -11.67 -6.46 -23.16
N THR A 832 -12.48 -7.28 -22.51
CA THR A 832 -13.93 -7.02 -22.38
C THR A 832 -14.26 -5.86 -21.43
N LYS A 833 -13.36 -5.53 -20.48
CA LYS A 833 -13.54 -4.43 -19.54
C LYS A 833 -13.04 -3.08 -20.09
N ILE A 834 -12.04 -3.10 -20.96
CA ILE A 834 -11.42 -1.88 -21.51
C ILE A 834 -12.20 -1.34 -22.73
N ASP A 835 -12.95 -2.17 -23.46
CA ASP A 835 -13.69 -1.79 -24.67
C ASP A 835 -15.07 -1.12 -24.38
N TYR A 836 -15.37 -0.75 -23.14
CA TYR A 836 -16.57 -0.01 -22.74
C TYR A 836 -16.17 1.41 -22.26
#